data_842d6c9691420ae1e96d54825549c2bb
#
_entry.id   842d6c9691420ae1e96d54825549c2bb
#
_cell.length_a   1.000
_cell.length_b   1.000
_cell.length_c   1.000
_cell.angle_alpha   90.00
_cell.angle_beta   90.00
_cell.angle_gamma   90.00
#
_symmetry.space_group_name_H-M   'P 1'
#
loop_
_entity.id
_entity.type
_entity.pdbx_description
1 polymer ?
#
loop_
_entity_poly.entity_id
_entity_poly.type
_entity_poly.pdbx_seq_one_letter_code
_entity_poly.pdbx_strand_id
1 'polypeptide(L)'
;MPERINKLQPNRTLHLRGFDNLGAAAALHSATADSFEVSGVFRDPADFAVLILHDMDNFYEHPRLKHLPDSDFDGLTLTFDVRFEGLMTLDSPKFPTIDWPYLDVIRDDATSSTAQIPLSAPGRFIQVGGTQTAATATFTIVNNGLQQFDRLVLWYLNFNFDYLVEQPVECLYGFVGAGAGTVHRITVAGVDYTHTESLADTNTSIALALIAALGTSPQVTATQDTGAANQIIIRAALDDHAPVTVSSSSSATAFTLYGIGAGTVAASLATRINALDWVGLGVLMPLTATSTGATLTIASQKTGVDGNMLTVYAVPKNSRLTTTAPQVTLSGAVSDAIWRVTLDFAALGVPKIRQMWFTYAPALANSARLTSTEWRAIYSNFALTGPDAKQQLLVAGLDSVRVEQNDVWCTYSGIWADELGFFSSGYARRANAIGAKVTVHYACATTHDLYLGTSIYSDRANANIRLDGDTSTVLNCHLASLTAVNTRRRVRTGVPAGEHIVTIEVATPGFFYFDFLEAVVATSVPDPPPARLDLSPALDYSTDHTYKLSPARLMWNFDRLGFAGPMNEYIGVFWWNQRQRIGATIPAVTVTFAGTYVPGDAVFVNIGGQAIGKSVFPNESNALIARHFAYYINATYVGVWAAAVGGTLVIESRSPMPAYAFTFNAFAETVAGSTGSVTTVGALNTGVPGTWQVDPAQSPALNRGAQDWHRDFYTECHLRSRPIVTACSMELVNPPMEFVARFPDGAPVITSVGFGSLNSAHCSFAAPMRNYQKAVYLSIANLMAEVGLVPQLQLGEFLWWFFSNQTSSGGGMAYYDDETQALALAALGRPLHTFVQPTDDPAINAGADAVFLRNRLRDHAAAIIAHVQATHPAAKFELLFPYDVNHPTPAGVFHLGGALNRFINLPAEWETKPGSGFDTLKMEALDFGAWSRNLDLAKMAIRLPLDLGWPKASVRYLVPVFRPYSAWEQEYLLAVGEGIPFINLWAFDHVCLYGLRLQTPNQSPRAQASD
;
A
#
# COMPACT_ATOMS: atom_id res chain seq x y z
N MET A 1 2.47 31.28 24.98
CA MET A 1 2.88 30.12 25.79
C MET A 1 3.40 29.03 24.87
N PRO A 2 4.46 28.30 25.24
CA PRO A 2 4.97 27.20 24.43
C PRO A 2 3.86 26.19 24.12
N GLU A 3 3.80 25.73 22.89
CA GLU A 3 2.84 24.71 22.46
C GLU A 3 3.20 23.37 23.12
N ARG A 4 2.22 22.67 23.69
CA ARG A 4 2.39 21.30 24.22
C ARG A 4 1.69 20.33 23.31
N ILE A 5 2.45 19.46 22.68
CA ILE A 5 1.95 18.43 21.78
C ILE A 5 2.13 17.03 22.38
N ASN A 6 1.28 16.10 21.97
CA ASN A 6 1.46 14.70 22.28
C ASN A 6 2.68 14.16 21.50
N LYS A 7 3.49 13.27 22.13
CA LYS A 7 4.68 12.64 21.51
C LYS A 7 4.36 11.92 20.19
N LEU A 8 3.13 11.43 20.03
CA LEU A 8 2.65 10.77 18.83
C LEU A 8 1.44 11.50 18.23
N GLN A 9 1.46 12.83 18.23
CA GLN A 9 0.36 13.63 17.66
C GLN A 9 0.35 13.53 16.13
N PRO A 10 -0.69 12.93 15.50
CA PRO A 10 -0.65 12.56 14.07
C PRO A 10 -0.25 13.70 13.13
N ASN A 11 -0.84 14.88 13.28
CA ASN A 11 -0.55 16.02 12.42
C ASN A 11 0.78 16.74 12.74
N ARG A 12 1.66 16.16 13.56
CA ARG A 12 2.96 16.74 13.94
C ARG A 12 4.12 15.77 13.84
N THR A 13 3.89 14.46 14.08
CA THR A 13 4.96 13.50 14.31
C THR A 13 4.96 12.32 13.35
N LEU A 14 3.93 12.17 12.50
CA LEU A 14 3.83 11.06 11.56
C LEU A 14 4.38 11.44 10.19
N HIS A 15 5.05 10.49 9.54
CA HIS A 15 5.41 10.61 8.13
C HIS A 15 5.56 9.21 7.49
N LEU A 16 5.48 9.16 6.17
CA LEU A 16 5.75 7.96 5.42
C LEU A 16 7.25 7.79 5.17
N ARG A 17 7.68 6.54 5.08
CA ARG A 17 9.04 6.20 4.63
C ARG A 17 9.24 6.65 3.18
N GLY A 18 10.49 6.99 2.84
CA GLY A 18 10.83 7.48 1.51
C GLY A 18 10.90 6.44 0.41
N PHE A 19 11.29 6.84 -0.71
CA PHE A 19 11.72 6.25 -2.00
C PHE A 19 11.70 4.73 -2.19
N ASP A 20 10.64 4.04 -1.96
CA ASP A 20 10.40 2.78 -2.63
C ASP A 20 9.28 2.98 -3.65
N ASN A 21 9.12 2.04 -4.58
CA ASN A 21 8.09 2.09 -5.61
C ASN A 21 6.66 2.21 -5.05
N LEU A 22 6.51 2.09 -3.76
CA LEU A 22 5.27 2.01 -3.02
C LEU A 22 5.05 3.21 -2.13
N GLY A 23 6.13 3.79 -1.61
CA GLY A 23 6.05 4.96 -0.78
C GLY A 23 5.29 6.10 -1.44
N ALA A 24 5.45 6.26 -2.76
CA ALA A 24 4.76 7.29 -3.51
C ALA A 24 3.40 6.88 -4.10
N ALA A 25 3.08 5.59 -4.10
CA ALA A 25 1.72 5.10 -4.34
C ALA A 25 0.87 5.09 -3.06
N ALA A 26 1.46 5.46 -1.92
CA ALA A 26 0.79 5.67 -0.65
C ALA A 26 0.96 7.12 -0.19
N ALA A 27 -0.01 7.64 0.55
CA ALA A 27 -0.01 9.00 1.08
C ALA A 27 -0.59 9.05 2.49
N LEU A 28 -0.05 9.97 3.31
CA LEU A 28 -0.57 10.32 4.64
C LEU A 28 -1.42 11.58 4.51
N HIS A 29 -2.68 11.51 4.94
CA HIS A 29 -3.63 12.61 4.78
C HIS A 29 -4.66 12.66 5.91
N SER A 30 -5.57 13.64 5.89
CA SER A 30 -6.68 13.82 6.83
C SER A 30 -6.23 13.83 8.31
N ALA A 31 -5.01 14.33 8.58
CA ALA A 31 -4.43 14.26 9.91
C ALA A 31 -4.87 15.40 10.81
N THR A 32 -5.41 15.05 11.97
CA THR A 32 -5.75 15.96 13.07
C THR A 32 -4.86 15.71 14.29
N ALA A 33 -5.26 16.17 15.47
CA ALA A 33 -4.53 15.88 16.70
C ALA A 33 -4.64 14.40 17.15
N ASP A 34 -5.73 13.70 16.74
CA ASP A 34 -6.10 12.37 17.21
C ASP A 34 -6.65 11.44 16.11
N SER A 35 -6.53 11.82 14.86
CA SER A 35 -6.95 11.01 13.73
C SER A 35 -6.04 11.23 12.52
N PHE A 36 -5.99 10.26 11.61
CA PHE A 36 -5.31 10.36 10.33
C PHE A 36 -5.72 9.20 9.41
N GLU A 37 -5.42 9.34 8.15
CA GLU A 37 -5.61 8.29 7.16
C GLU A 37 -4.31 8.04 6.40
N VAL A 38 -4.10 6.78 6.02
CA VAL A 38 -3.07 6.37 5.06
C VAL A 38 -3.77 5.60 3.95
N SER A 39 -3.57 6.00 2.72
CA SER A 39 -4.15 5.32 1.57
C SER A 39 -3.16 5.14 0.43
N GLY A 40 -3.46 4.22 -0.47
CA GLY A 40 -2.58 3.95 -1.60
C GLY A 40 -3.08 2.84 -2.50
N VAL A 41 -2.17 2.34 -3.33
CA VAL A 41 -2.40 1.23 -4.25
C VAL A 41 -1.29 0.21 -4.10
N PHE A 42 -1.64 -1.04 -3.81
CA PHE A 42 -0.75 -2.18 -3.98
C PHE A 42 -0.93 -2.76 -5.38
N ARG A 43 0.16 -2.98 -6.08
CA ARG A 43 0.20 -3.51 -7.44
C ARG A 43 0.75 -4.93 -7.51
N ASP A 44 1.42 -5.36 -6.45
CA ASP A 44 2.02 -6.69 -6.32
C ASP A 44 1.86 -7.19 -4.88
N PRO A 45 1.72 -8.51 -4.64
CA PRO A 45 1.69 -9.07 -3.29
C PRO A 45 2.94 -8.80 -2.46
N ALA A 46 4.06 -8.50 -3.10
CA ALA A 46 5.31 -8.12 -2.43
C ALA A 46 5.35 -6.63 -2.04
N ASP A 47 4.36 -5.87 -2.43
CA ASP A 47 4.27 -4.44 -2.13
C ASP A 47 4.00 -4.19 -0.65
N PHE A 48 4.56 -3.11 -0.13
CA PHE A 48 4.32 -2.64 1.24
C PHE A 48 4.45 -1.12 1.32
N ALA A 49 3.84 -0.52 2.35
CA ALA A 49 4.04 0.88 2.70
C ALA A 49 4.36 0.99 4.20
N VAL A 50 5.21 1.93 4.57
CA VAL A 50 5.66 2.10 5.96
C VAL A 50 5.29 3.49 6.48
N LEU A 51 4.50 3.52 7.55
CA LEU A 51 4.22 4.72 8.33
C LEU A 51 5.18 4.77 9.54
N ILE A 52 5.88 5.87 9.68
CA ILE A 52 6.76 6.14 10.83
C ILE A 52 6.01 7.02 11.82
N LEU A 53 5.99 6.60 13.10
CA LEU A 53 5.17 7.21 14.15
C LEU A 53 5.99 8.12 15.11
N HIS A 54 7.24 7.77 15.35
CA HIS A 54 8.10 8.46 16.29
C HIS A 54 9.44 8.75 15.63
N ASP A 55 9.47 9.82 14.83
CA ASP A 55 10.65 10.28 14.11
C ASP A 55 10.39 11.67 13.49
N MET A 56 11.39 12.17 12.73
CA MET A 56 11.33 13.40 11.96
C MET A 56 11.60 13.11 10.50
N ASP A 57 10.93 13.82 9.62
CA ASP A 57 11.31 13.87 8.22
C ASP A 57 12.52 14.81 8.02
N ASN A 58 13.54 14.33 7.31
CA ASN A 58 14.76 15.13 7.07
C ASN A 58 14.56 16.26 6.06
N PHE A 59 13.53 16.22 5.21
CA PHE A 59 13.35 17.15 4.11
C PHE A 59 12.58 18.41 4.52
N TYR A 60 11.54 18.25 5.36
CA TYR A 60 10.62 19.34 5.70
C TYR A 60 10.74 19.84 7.14
N GLU A 61 11.55 19.20 7.96
CA GLU A 61 11.81 19.68 9.32
C GLU A 61 12.91 20.74 9.31
N HIS A 62 12.51 22.00 9.19
CA HIS A 62 13.45 23.10 9.28
C HIS A 62 14.30 22.97 10.55
N PRO A 63 15.63 23.18 10.50
CA PRO A 63 16.52 23.03 11.67
C PRO A 63 16.08 23.79 12.91
N ARG A 64 15.39 24.91 12.76
CA ARG A 64 14.85 25.72 13.87
C ARG A 64 13.48 25.28 14.37
N LEU A 65 12.74 24.50 13.58
CA LEU A 65 11.44 23.93 13.91
C LEU A 65 11.53 22.45 14.30
N LYS A 66 12.68 21.80 14.13
CA LYS A 66 12.86 20.38 14.44
C LYS A 66 12.42 20.06 15.86
N HIS A 67 11.56 19.07 15.96
CA HIS A 67 11.05 18.58 17.23
C HIS A 67 11.03 17.06 17.20
N LEU A 68 12.03 16.44 17.81
CA LEU A 68 12.03 15.01 18.06
C LEU A 68 11.53 14.77 19.48
N PRO A 69 10.44 14.05 19.68
CA PRO A 69 10.01 13.62 21.00
C PRO A 69 11.11 12.83 21.71
N ASP A 70 11.22 12.92 23.03
CA ASP A 70 12.18 12.09 23.74
C ASP A 70 11.78 10.61 23.71
N SER A 71 12.74 9.73 23.95
CA SER A 71 12.59 8.28 23.78
C SER A 71 11.90 7.59 24.96
N ASP A 72 11.52 8.32 26.01
CA ASP A 72 10.89 7.74 27.19
C ASP A 72 9.40 7.48 26.98
N PHE A 73 9.02 6.21 26.93
CA PHE A 73 7.66 5.71 26.84
C PHE A 73 7.25 4.88 28.05
N ASP A 74 8.04 4.92 29.15
CA ASP A 74 7.69 4.20 30.36
C ASP A 74 6.39 4.70 30.98
N GLY A 75 5.49 3.79 31.30
CA GLY A 75 4.16 4.11 31.81
C GLY A 75 3.22 4.78 30.79
N LEU A 76 3.58 4.81 29.50
CA LEU A 76 2.73 5.31 28.44
C LEU A 76 1.94 4.19 27.77
N THR A 77 0.69 4.52 27.39
CA THR A 77 -0.21 3.63 26.66
C THR A 77 -0.66 4.31 25.37
N LEU A 78 -0.45 3.64 24.24
CA LEU A 78 -1.01 4.04 22.94
C LEU A 78 -2.33 3.32 22.72
N THR A 79 -3.39 4.09 22.43
CA THR A 79 -4.70 3.56 22.06
C THR A 79 -5.16 4.22 20.76
N PHE A 80 -5.74 3.43 19.89
CA PHE A 80 -6.36 3.94 18.66
C PHE A 80 -7.46 3.01 18.16
N ASP A 81 -8.41 3.59 17.44
CA ASP A 81 -9.41 2.85 16.66
C ASP A 81 -8.98 2.86 15.20
N VAL A 82 -9.07 1.71 14.52
CA VAL A 82 -8.67 1.57 13.12
C VAL A 82 -9.65 0.76 12.32
N ARG A 83 -9.95 1.22 11.11
CA ARG A 83 -10.69 0.51 10.07
C ARG A 83 -9.81 0.33 8.85
N PHE A 84 -9.84 -0.87 8.28
CA PHE A 84 -9.05 -1.23 7.12
C PHE A 84 -9.91 -1.44 5.89
N GLU A 85 -9.50 -0.88 4.75
CA GLU A 85 -10.08 -1.12 3.43
C GLU A 85 -8.96 -1.64 2.52
N GLY A 86 -9.17 -2.77 1.83
CA GLY A 86 -8.15 -3.39 0.97
C GLY A 86 -6.93 -3.97 1.70
N LEU A 87 -6.94 -3.94 3.03
CA LEU A 87 -5.94 -4.54 3.92
C LEU A 87 -6.58 -5.71 4.67
N MET A 88 -5.78 -6.68 5.10
CA MET A 88 -6.26 -7.73 5.99
C MET A 88 -6.59 -7.16 7.37
N THR A 89 -7.65 -7.68 8.00
CA THR A 89 -8.09 -7.24 9.33
C THR A 89 -7.23 -7.87 10.43
N LEU A 90 -7.26 -7.30 11.65
CA LEU A 90 -6.45 -7.79 12.77
C LEU A 90 -6.82 -9.19 13.24
N ASP A 91 -8.04 -9.64 13.03
CA ASP A 91 -8.52 -10.98 13.35
C ASP A 91 -8.27 -12.01 12.24
N SER A 92 -7.69 -11.63 11.12
CA SER A 92 -7.34 -12.56 10.05
C SER A 92 -6.30 -13.58 10.54
N PRO A 93 -6.48 -14.86 10.21
CA PRO A 93 -5.52 -15.90 10.57
C PRO A 93 -4.33 -15.99 9.60
N LYS A 94 -4.32 -15.18 8.55
CA LYS A 94 -3.43 -15.34 7.40
C LYS A 94 -2.94 -14.00 6.91
N PHE A 95 -1.63 -13.77 7.05
CA PHE A 95 -0.98 -12.52 6.67
C PHE A 95 -0.01 -12.72 5.51
N PRO A 96 0.06 -11.78 4.55
CA PRO A 96 0.92 -11.91 3.37
C PRO A 96 2.40 -11.70 3.68
N THR A 97 2.74 -11.00 4.77
CA THR A 97 4.12 -10.73 5.19
C THR A 97 4.29 -10.98 6.69
N ILE A 98 5.54 -11.03 7.14
CA ILE A 98 5.88 -11.11 8.57
C ILE A 98 5.76 -9.74 9.27
N ASP A 99 5.66 -8.65 8.52
CA ASP A 99 5.63 -7.29 9.07
C ASP A 99 4.21 -6.79 9.34
N TRP A 100 3.21 -7.42 8.78
CA TRP A 100 1.80 -7.13 9.01
C TRP A 100 1.11 -8.25 9.80
N PRO A 101 0.38 -7.98 10.89
CA PRO A 101 0.06 -6.69 11.49
C PRO A 101 0.91 -6.42 12.74
N TYR A 102 2.08 -5.89 12.54
CA TYR A 102 3.01 -5.60 13.63
C TYR A 102 3.27 -4.10 13.76
N LEU A 103 3.57 -3.66 14.98
CA LEU A 103 4.29 -2.43 15.24
C LEU A 103 5.76 -2.82 15.46
N ASP A 104 6.63 -2.39 14.56
CA ASP A 104 8.07 -2.54 14.72
C ASP A 104 8.60 -1.39 15.59
N VAL A 105 9.36 -1.74 16.60
CA VAL A 105 9.91 -0.77 17.57
C VAL A 105 11.43 -0.90 17.58
N ILE A 106 12.13 0.19 17.33
CA ILE A 106 13.57 0.31 17.54
C ILE A 106 13.79 0.89 18.93
N ARG A 107 14.43 0.11 19.81
CA ARG A 107 14.70 0.52 21.19
C ARG A 107 15.80 1.57 21.26
N ASP A 108 15.70 2.48 22.21
CA ASP A 108 16.77 3.42 22.53
C ASP A 108 17.75 2.78 23.52
N ASP A 109 18.40 1.72 23.07
CA ASP A 109 19.48 1.03 23.76
C ASP A 109 20.80 1.13 23.00
N ALA A 110 21.88 0.60 23.55
CA ALA A 110 23.22 0.70 22.96
C ALA A 110 23.34 0.00 21.59
N THR A 111 22.44 -0.94 21.29
CA THR A 111 22.44 -1.76 20.05
C THR A 111 21.36 -1.34 19.07
N SER A 112 20.44 -0.46 19.48
CA SER A 112 19.21 -0.14 18.74
C SER A 112 18.45 -1.43 18.37
N SER A 113 18.28 -2.32 19.33
CA SER A 113 17.59 -3.60 19.11
C SER A 113 16.14 -3.37 18.66
N THR A 114 15.65 -4.26 17.79
CA THR A 114 14.28 -4.19 17.29
C THR A 114 13.37 -5.15 18.05
N ALA A 115 12.10 -4.76 18.19
CA ALA A 115 11.04 -5.62 18.70
C ALA A 115 9.83 -5.52 17.78
N GLN A 116 9.25 -6.66 17.42
CA GLN A 116 7.98 -6.74 16.72
C GLN A 116 6.85 -6.96 17.70
N ILE A 117 5.88 -6.06 17.72
CA ILE A 117 4.71 -6.11 18.60
C ILE A 117 3.50 -6.51 17.75
N PRO A 118 3.00 -7.77 17.86
CA PRO A 118 1.84 -8.20 17.07
C PRO A 118 0.58 -7.49 17.55
N LEU A 119 -0.04 -6.68 16.69
CA LEU A 119 -1.31 -6.00 16.98
C LEU A 119 -2.46 -6.99 17.13
N SER A 120 -2.38 -8.12 16.40
CA SER A 120 -3.37 -9.20 16.41
C SER A 120 -3.28 -10.16 17.62
N ALA A 121 -2.38 -9.90 18.59
CA ALA A 121 -2.27 -10.75 19.76
C ALA A 121 -3.55 -10.68 20.62
N PRO A 122 -3.97 -11.80 21.23
CA PRO A 122 -5.15 -11.82 22.11
C PRO A 122 -5.09 -10.77 23.19
N GLY A 123 -6.19 -10.05 23.40
CA GLY A 123 -6.32 -8.99 24.40
C GLY A 123 -5.74 -7.63 23.99
N ARG A 124 -5.08 -7.51 22.85
CA ARG A 124 -4.57 -6.23 22.34
C ARG A 124 -5.56 -5.46 21.48
N PHE A 125 -6.52 -6.15 20.91
CA PHE A 125 -7.55 -5.55 20.07
C PHE A 125 -8.93 -6.05 20.42
N ILE A 126 -9.93 -5.18 20.25
CA ILE A 126 -11.36 -5.49 20.41
C ILE A 126 -12.14 -4.79 19.30
N GLN A 127 -13.23 -5.39 18.87
CA GLN A 127 -14.17 -4.72 17.97
C GLN A 127 -14.97 -3.68 18.76
N VAL A 128 -14.97 -2.42 18.28
CA VAL A 128 -15.72 -1.31 18.89
C VAL A 128 -16.78 -0.75 17.96
N GLY A 129 -16.81 -1.18 16.71
CA GLY A 129 -17.81 -0.75 15.72
C GLY A 129 -17.72 -1.54 14.43
N GLY A 130 -18.53 -1.14 13.45
CA GLY A 130 -18.56 -1.78 12.14
C GLY A 130 -19.20 -3.17 12.15
N THR A 131 -19.07 -3.90 11.05
CA THR A 131 -19.69 -5.21 10.85
C THR A 131 -18.63 -6.26 10.57
N GLN A 132 -18.67 -7.34 11.34
CA GLN A 132 -17.81 -8.49 11.15
C GLN A 132 -18.67 -9.76 11.26
N THR A 133 -18.79 -10.53 10.18
CA THR A 133 -19.64 -11.73 10.12
C THR A 133 -18.84 -12.95 9.65
N ALA A 134 -19.26 -14.13 10.08
CA ALA A 134 -18.70 -15.39 9.64
C ALA A 134 -19.30 -15.81 8.28
N ALA A 135 -18.49 -16.46 7.44
CA ALA A 135 -18.98 -17.12 6.24
C ALA A 135 -19.76 -18.38 6.59
N THR A 136 -20.82 -18.66 5.84
CA THR A 136 -21.68 -19.84 6.05
C THR A 136 -21.99 -20.54 4.74
N ALA A 137 -22.32 -21.84 4.83
CA ALA A 137 -22.86 -22.63 3.73
C ALA A 137 -23.72 -23.78 4.28
N THR A 138 -24.57 -24.37 3.45
CA THR A 138 -25.47 -25.44 3.84
C THR A 138 -25.36 -26.64 2.93
N PHE A 139 -25.37 -27.84 3.52
CA PHE A 139 -25.67 -29.12 2.86
C PHE A 139 -27.06 -29.57 3.24
N THR A 140 -27.84 -30.09 2.28
CA THR A 140 -29.01 -30.91 2.56
C THR A 140 -28.64 -32.37 2.38
N ILE A 141 -28.80 -33.16 3.43
CA ILE A 141 -28.55 -34.58 3.41
C ILE A 141 -29.73 -35.26 2.71
N VAL A 142 -29.43 -36.18 1.80
CA VAL A 142 -30.45 -36.93 1.05
C VAL A 142 -30.38 -38.37 1.48
N ASN A 143 -31.53 -38.90 1.91
CA ASN A 143 -31.75 -40.28 2.28
C ASN A 143 -32.65 -40.95 1.23
N ASN A 144 -32.10 -41.88 0.47
CA ASN A 144 -32.82 -42.67 -0.56
C ASN A 144 -32.92 -44.14 -0.18
N GLY A 145 -33.39 -44.40 1.04
CA GLY A 145 -33.52 -45.73 1.57
C GLY A 145 -32.19 -46.31 2.09
N LEU A 146 -31.73 -45.77 3.21
CA LEU A 146 -30.45 -46.17 3.85
C LEU A 146 -30.43 -47.65 4.19
N GLN A 147 -29.25 -48.21 4.04
CA GLN A 147 -28.92 -49.58 4.49
C GLN A 147 -27.72 -49.56 5.44
N GLN A 148 -27.61 -50.59 6.24
CA GLN A 148 -26.42 -50.77 7.08
C GLN A 148 -25.16 -50.68 6.24
N PHE A 149 -24.13 -50.01 6.77
CA PHE A 149 -22.82 -49.69 6.11
C PHE A 149 -22.89 -48.69 4.97
N ASP A 150 -24.01 -48.01 4.77
CA ASP A 150 -23.99 -46.78 3.96
C ASP A 150 -23.17 -45.73 4.66
N ARG A 151 -22.44 -44.92 3.87
CA ARG A 151 -21.43 -44.02 4.39
C ARG A 151 -21.43 -42.70 3.63
N LEU A 152 -21.31 -41.60 4.36
CA LEU A 152 -21.07 -40.27 3.83
C LEU A 152 -19.88 -39.64 4.56
N VAL A 153 -18.93 -39.16 3.81
CA VAL A 153 -17.76 -38.42 4.34
C VAL A 153 -17.81 -36.98 3.84
N LEU A 154 -17.74 -36.03 4.76
CA LEU A 154 -17.48 -34.64 4.44
C LEU A 154 -15.98 -34.37 4.61
N TRP A 155 -15.41 -33.65 3.66
CA TRP A 155 -14.01 -33.26 3.68
C TRP A 155 -13.86 -31.75 3.80
N TYR A 156 -12.95 -31.34 4.69
CA TYR A 156 -12.50 -29.97 4.81
C TYR A 156 -10.99 -29.98 5.09
N LEU A 157 -10.20 -29.37 4.23
CA LEU A 157 -8.74 -29.44 4.27
C LEU A 157 -8.28 -30.90 4.33
N ASN A 158 -7.51 -31.30 5.34
CA ASN A 158 -7.08 -32.68 5.61
C ASN A 158 -7.98 -33.39 6.58
N PHE A 159 -9.10 -32.81 7.01
CA PHE A 159 -10.03 -33.40 7.96
C PHE A 159 -11.20 -34.04 7.26
N ASN A 160 -11.64 -35.17 7.79
CA ASN A 160 -12.83 -35.86 7.34
C ASN A 160 -13.82 -36.03 8.49
N PHE A 161 -15.11 -35.90 8.17
CA PHE A 161 -16.22 -36.10 9.09
C PHE A 161 -17.07 -37.17 8.49
N ASP A 162 -16.99 -38.35 9.12
CA ASP A 162 -17.53 -39.59 8.59
C ASP A 162 -18.82 -39.96 9.31
N TYR A 163 -19.84 -40.28 8.56
CA TYR A 163 -21.04 -40.91 9.09
C TYR A 163 -21.18 -42.29 8.45
N LEU A 164 -21.23 -43.32 9.28
CA LEU A 164 -21.46 -44.72 8.91
C LEU A 164 -22.77 -45.21 9.52
N VAL A 165 -23.63 -45.82 8.72
CA VAL A 165 -24.82 -46.49 9.18
C VAL A 165 -24.44 -47.80 9.81
N GLU A 166 -24.26 -47.86 11.13
CA GLU A 166 -23.82 -49.04 11.88
C GLU A 166 -24.98 -49.98 12.26
N GLN A 167 -26.17 -49.44 12.46
CA GLN A 167 -27.33 -50.18 12.89
C GLN A 167 -28.12 -50.77 11.71
N PRO A 168 -28.73 -51.96 11.86
CA PRO A 168 -29.54 -52.51 10.81
C PRO A 168 -30.78 -51.63 10.56
N VAL A 169 -31.00 -51.24 9.31
CA VAL A 169 -32.14 -50.46 8.81
C VAL A 169 -33.09 -51.34 8.03
N GLU A 170 -32.71 -52.58 7.76
CA GLU A 170 -33.55 -53.57 7.07
C GLU A 170 -33.34 -54.96 7.64
N CYS A 171 -34.34 -55.84 7.50
CA CYS A 171 -34.24 -57.26 7.76
C CYS A 171 -34.82 -58.03 6.60
N LEU A 172 -34.42 -59.32 6.47
CA LEU A 172 -34.82 -60.22 5.43
C LEU A 172 -35.55 -61.39 6.05
N TYR A 173 -36.75 -61.69 5.61
CA TYR A 173 -37.48 -62.84 6.01
C TYR A 173 -37.85 -63.68 4.80
N GLY A 174 -37.61 -65.01 4.87
CA GLY A 174 -38.03 -65.98 3.87
C GLY A 174 -39.23 -66.77 4.35
N PHE A 175 -40.13 -67.02 3.45
CA PHE A 175 -41.33 -67.79 3.76
C PHE A 175 -41.40 -69.10 2.92
N VAL A 176 -41.82 -70.18 3.59
CA VAL A 176 -42.00 -71.49 2.97
C VAL A 176 -43.41 -71.93 3.36
N GLY A 177 -44.18 -72.36 2.38
CA GLY A 177 -45.54 -72.86 2.63
C GLY A 177 -45.47 -74.19 3.48
N ALA A 178 -46.33 -74.21 4.48
CA ALA A 178 -46.44 -75.36 5.39
C ALA A 178 -47.77 -76.08 5.31
N GLY A 179 -48.64 -75.68 4.39
CA GLY A 179 -49.95 -76.31 4.11
C GLY A 179 -51.16 -75.42 4.45
N ALA A 180 -52.26 -75.65 3.76
CA ALA A 180 -53.47 -74.80 3.89
C ALA A 180 -53.93 -74.69 5.34
N GLY A 181 -54.32 -73.49 5.77
CA GLY A 181 -54.65 -73.14 7.12
C GLY A 181 -53.54 -72.67 8.01
N THR A 182 -52.26 -72.76 7.56
CA THR A 182 -51.09 -72.21 8.27
C THR A 182 -51.18 -70.70 8.25
N VAL A 183 -51.03 -70.08 9.43
CA VAL A 183 -50.96 -68.61 9.53
C VAL A 183 -49.50 -68.14 9.51
N HIS A 184 -49.12 -67.57 8.43
CA HIS A 184 -47.82 -66.83 8.32
C HIS A 184 -47.98 -65.47 8.93
N ARG A 185 -46.98 -65.02 9.68
CA ARG A 185 -47.05 -63.80 10.49
C ARG A 185 -45.73 -63.01 10.45
N ILE A 186 -45.84 -61.69 10.29
CA ILE A 186 -44.80 -60.77 10.64
C ILE A 186 -45.38 -59.85 11.70
N THR A 187 -44.72 -59.76 12.84
CA THR A 187 -45.10 -58.83 13.92
C THR A 187 -44.18 -57.62 13.91
N VAL A 188 -44.78 -56.45 13.80
CA VAL A 188 -44.07 -55.15 13.79
C VAL A 188 -44.53 -54.33 14.99
N ALA A 189 -43.63 -54.01 15.92
CA ALA A 189 -43.94 -53.27 17.16
C ALA A 189 -45.17 -53.84 17.94
N GLY A 190 -45.28 -55.13 17.96
CA GLY A 190 -46.40 -55.83 18.66
C GLY A 190 -47.67 -55.97 17.84
N VAL A 191 -47.74 -55.45 16.60
CA VAL A 191 -48.91 -55.62 15.71
C VAL A 191 -48.62 -56.70 14.70
N ASP A 192 -49.57 -57.69 14.60
CA ASP A 192 -49.46 -58.85 13.72
C ASP A 192 -50.02 -58.52 12.33
N TYR A 193 -49.21 -58.73 11.30
CA TYR A 193 -49.57 -58.74 9.89
C TYR A 193 -49.57 -60.16 9.41
N THR A 194 -50.70 -60.72 9.00
CA THR A 194 -50.88 -62.14 8.78
C THR A 194 -51.42 -62.47 7.40
N HIS A 195 -51.06 -63.65 6.90
CA HIS A 195 -51.65 -64.32 5.76
C HIS A 195 -51.94 -65.76 6.11
N THR A 196 -53.19 -66.22 5.87
CA THR A 196 -53.53 -67.61 6.06
C THR A 196 -53.39 -68.33 4.74
N GLU A 197 -52.49 -69.32 4.70
CA GLU A 197 -52.16 -70.11 3.53
C GLU A 197 -53.37 -70.89 3.00
N SER A 198 -53.61 -70.78 1.69
CA SER A 198 -54.59 -71.56 0.95
C SER A 198 -53.93 -72.69 0.17
N LEU A 199 -54.69 -73.68 -0.37
CA LEU A 199 -54.16 -74.71 -1.22
C LEU A 199 -53.51 -74.27 -2.51
N ALA A 200 -53.76 -73.01 -2.94
CA ALA A 200 -53.22 -72.41 -4.21
C ALA A 200 -51.97 -71.57 -3.97
N ASP A 201 -51.55 -71.41 -2.73
CA ASP A 201 -50.42 -70.53 -2.40
C ASP A 201 -49.10 -71.17 -2.71
N THR A 202 -48.19 -70.36 -3.21
CA THR A 202 -46.78 -70.60 -3.42
C THR A 202 -45.98 -69.79 -2.41
N ASN A 203 -44.70 -70.16 -2.17
CA ASN A 203 -43.81 -69.40 -1.32
C ASN A 203 -43.78 -67.91 -1.70
N THR A 204 -43.83 -67.64 -3.01
CA THR A 204 -43.84 -66.30 -3.56
C THR A 204 -45.18 -65.58 -3.27
N SER A 205 -46.33 -66.27 -3.41
CA SER A 205 -47.64 -65.61 -3.14
C SER A 205 -47.81 -65.33 -1.64
N ILE A 206 -47.30 -66.11 -0.75
CA ILE A 206 -47.25 -65.87 0.70
C ILE A 206 -46.44 -64.60 0.99
N ALA A 207 -45.25 -64.49 0.39
CA ALA A 207 -44.41 -63.27 0.58
C ALA A 207 -45.12 -62.02 0.05
N LEU A 208 -45.73 -62.06 -1.12
CA LEU A 208 -46.48 -60.92 -1.70
C LEU A 208 -47.70 -60.54 -0.86
N ALA A 209 -48.46 -61.53 -0.30
CA ALA A 209 -49.60 -61.27 0.59
C ALA A 209 -49.17 -60.60 1.89
N LEU A 210 -48.04 -61.01 2.47
CA LEU A 210 -47.49 -60.37 3.66
C LEU A 210 -46.92 -58.96 3.36
N ILE A 211 -46.34 -58.73 2.19
CA ILE A 211 -45.91 -57.38 1.74
C ILE A 211 -47.14 -56.47 1.65
N ALA A 212 -48.27 -56.97 1.04
CA ALA A 212 -49.51 -56.25 0.97
C ALA A 212 -50.11 -55.91 2.35
N ALA A 213 -50.06 -56.86 3.30
CA ALA A 213 -50.49 -56.63 4.68
C ALA A 213 -49.62 -55.59 5.37
N LEU A 214 -48.30 -55.69 5.25
CA LEU A 214 -47.29 -54.70 5.80
C LEU A 214 -47.42 -53.32 5.20
N GLY A 215 -47.97 -53.19 3.97
CA GLY A 215 -48.24 -51.85 3.32
C GLY A 215 -49.19 -50.96 4.13
N THR A 216 -49.90 -51.49 5.13
CA THR A 216 -50.73 -50.74 6.07
C THR A 216 -50.01 -50.28 7.33
N SER A 217 -48.71 -50.69 7.51
CA SER A 217 -47.94 -50.34 8.68
C SER A 217 -47.36 -48.93 8.53
N PRO A 218 -47.56 -48.02 9.50
CA PRO A 218 -46.90 -46.69 9.47
C PRO A 218 -45.41 -46.75 9.87
N GLN A 219 -44.91 -47.90 10.38
CA GLN A 219 -43.58 -48.01 10.97
C GLN A 219 -42.57 -48.68 10.08
N VAL A 220 -43.02 -49.45 9.07
CA VAL A 220 -42.14 -50.18 8.16
C VAL A 220 -42.62 -50.11 6.71
N THR A 221 -41.69 -50.22 5.77
CA THR A 221 -41.99 -50.53 4.36
C THR A 221 -41.50 -51.95 4.05
N ALA A 222 -42.18 -52.67 3.15
CA ALA A 222 -41.82 -54.03 2.76
C ALA A 222 -41.78 -54.14 1.25
N THR A 223 -40.75 -54.82 0.72
CA THR A 223 -40.59 -55.12 -0.71
C THR A 223 -40.16 -56.55 -0.89
N GLN A 224 -40.47 -57.17 -2.05
CA GLN A 224 -39.97 -58.46 -2.41
C GLN A 224 -38.47 -58.38 -2.73
N ASP A 225 -37.69 -59.38 -2.31
CA ASP A 225 -36.30 -59.53 -2.68
C ASP A 225 -36.16 -59.88 -4.17
N THR A 226 -35.40 -59.14 -4.94
CA THR A 226 -35.16 -59.42 -6.38
C THR A 226 -34.33 -60.69 -6.62
N GLY A 227 -33.56 -61.10 -5.64
CA GLY A 227 -32.73 -62.35 -5.69
C GLY A 227 -33.45 -63.60 -5.27
N ALA A 228 -34.56 -63.49 -4.47
CA ALA A 228 -35.33 -64.64 -3.99
C ALA A 228 -36.80 -64.25 -3.79
N ALA A 229 -37.65 -64.61 -4.70
CA ALA A 229 -39.05 -64.17 -4.77
C ALA A 229 -39.92 -64.58 -3.55
N ASN A 230 -39.49 -65.49 -2.73
CA ASN A 230 -40.15 -65.90 -1.47
C ASN A 230 -39.63 -65.17 -0.23
N GLN A 231 -38.79 -64.14 -0.44
CA GLN A 231 -38.20 -63.33 0.63
C GLN A 231 -38.76 -61.91 0.62
N ILE A 232 -38.89 -61.36 1.83
CA ILE A 232 -39.36 -59.98 2.08
C ILE A 232 -38.24 -59.21 2.73
N ILE A 233 -37.93 -58.08 2.14
CA ILE A 233 -37.06 -57.06 2.73
C ILE A 233 -37.96 -56.04 3.46
N ILE A 234 -37.81 -55.92 4.76
CA ILE A 234 -38.53 -54.98 5.62
C ILE A 234 -37.55 -53.88 6.06
N ARG A 235 -37.97 -52.62 5.90
CA ARG A 235 -37.19 -51.44 6.30
C ARG A 235 -37.99 -50.59 7.25
N ALA A 236 -37.32 -49.89 8.16
CA ALA A 236 -37.95 -48.88 8.98
C ALA A 236 -38.50 -47.75 8.09
N ALA A 237 -39.77 -47.35 8.30
CA ALA A 237 -40.43 -46.29 7.53
C ALA A 237 -40.23 -44.91 8.12
N LEU A 238 -39.89 -44.80 9.41
CA LEU A 238 -39.76 -43.54 10.14
C LEU A 238 -38.31 -43.11 10.26
N ASP A 239 -38.10 -41.80 10.08
CA ASP A 239 -36.80 -41.15 10.18
C ASP A 239 -36.50 -40.62 11.62
N ASP A 240 -37.23 -41.12 12.64
CA ASP A 240 -37.18 -40.54 14.00
C ASP A 240 -36.36 -41.35 15.03
N HIS A 241 -35.57 -42.28 14.59
CA HIS A 241 -34.73 -43.17 15.43
C HIS A 241 -35.44 -44.13 16.36
N ALA A 242 -36.74 -44.14 16.40
CA ALA A 242 -37.46 -45.09 17.23
C ALA A 242 -37.15 -46.51 16.76
N PRO A 243 -36.62 -47.40 17.60
CA PRO A 243 -36.38 -48.77 17.23
C PRO A 243 -37.70 -49.49 17.00
N VAL A 244 -37.83 -50.17 15.86
CA VAL A 244 -39.01 -50.96 15.53
C VAL A 244 -38.62 -52.43 15.62
N THR A 245 -39.18 -53.16 16.57
CA THR A 245 -39.01 -54.64 16.69
C THR A 245 -39.82 -55.33 15.61
N VAL A 246 -39.15 -56.20 14.83
CA VAL A 246 -39.79 -57.01 13.80
C VAL A 246 -39.44 -58.45 14.07
N SER A 247 -40.46 -59.37 14.06
CA SER A 247 -40.32 -60.84 14.18
C SER A 247 -41.25 -61.56 13.22
N SER A 248 -40.98 -62.82 12.92
CA SER A 248 -41.73 -63.57 11.97
C SER A 248 -42.02 -64.92 12.55
N SER A 249 -43.16 -65.55 12.18
CA SER A 249 -43.48 -66.92 12.46
C SER A 249 -42.53 -67.94 11.78
N SER A 250 -41.78 -67.51 10.75
CA SER A 250 -40.81 -68.31 10.02
C SER A 250 -39.36 -68.18 10.55
N SER A 251 -39.17 -67.33 11.54
CA SER A 251 -37.84 -67.11 12.13
C SER A 251 -37.99 -66.95 13.63
N ALA A 252 -37.11 -67.62 14.40
CA ALA A 252 -37.07 -67.50 15.87
C ALA A 252 -36.37 -66.19 16.33
N THR A 253 -35.80 -65.45 15.42
CA THR A 253 -35.00 -64.24 15.73
C THR A 253 -35.83 -62.99 15.47
N ALA A 254 -36.00 -62.20 16.50
CA ALA A 254 -36.50 -60.79 16.35
C ALA A 254 -35.37 -59.85 16.01
N PHE A 255 -35.63 -58.95 15.14
CA PHE A 255 -34.68 -57.89 14.75
C PHE A 255 -35.23 -56.55 15.23
N THR A 256 -34.35 -55.67 15.61
CA THR A 256 -34.66 -54.27 15.86
C THR A 256 -34.18 -53.44 14.67
N LEU A 257 -35.11 -52.79 14.00
CA LEU A 257 -34.80 -51.84 12.94
C LEU A 257 -34.70 -50.45 13.52
N TYR A 258 -33.70 -49.71 13.08
CA TYR A 258 -33.53 -48.32 13.48
C TYR A 258 -33.86 -47.44 12.28
N GLY A 259 -34.80 -46.51 12.45
CA GLY A 259 -35.00 -45.40 11.50
C GLY A 259 -33.82 -44.44 11.58
N ILE A 260 -33.11 -44.26 10.50
CA ILE A 260 -32.03 -43.29 10.41
C ILE A 260 -32.45 -42.28 9.37
N GLY A 261 -32.88 -41.14 9.85
CA GLY A 261 -33.28 -40.04 9.00
C GLY A 261 -32.12 -39.18 8.52
N ALA A 262 -32.32 -38.42 7.45
CA ALA A 262 -31.36 -37.44 6.97
C ALA A 262 -30.99 -36.40 8.06
N GLY A 263 -31.96 -36.06 8.95
CA GLY A 263 -31.73 -35.17 10.09
C GLY A 263 -30.75 -35.73 11.13
N THR A 264 -30.73 -37.03 11.36
CA THR A 264 -29.77 -37.69 12.24
C THR A 264 -28.35 -37.62 11.67
N VAL A 265 -28.24 -37.89 10.39
CA VAL A 265 -26.96 -37.78 9.69
C VAL A 265 -26.40 -36.38 9.79
N ALA A 266 -27.25 -35.38 9.54
CA ALA A 266 -26.87 -33.97 9.66
C ALA A 266 -26.43 -33.62 11.11
N ALA A 267 -27.18 -34.06 12.13
CA ALA A 267 -26.84 -33.83 13.54
C ALA A 267 -25.54 -34.51 13.96
N SER A 268 -25.31 -35.74 13.53
CA SER A 268 -24.07 -36.44 13.82
C SER A 268 -22.87 -35.78 13.17
N LEU A 269 -22.97 -35.37 11.91
CA LEU A 269 -21.90 -34.66 11.22
C LEU A 269 -21.60 -33.31 11.89
N ALA A 270 -22.63 -32.57 12.31
CA ALA A 270 -22.45 -31.33 13.06
C ALA A 270 -21.69 -31.55 14.37
N THR A 271 -22.09 -32.60 15.12
CA THR A 271 -21.40 -32.97 16.38
C THR A 271 -19.93 -33.31 16.14
N ARG A 272 -19.61 -34.04 15.08
CA ARG A 272 -18.23 -34.42 14.75
C ARG A 272 -17.36 -33.20 14.35
N ILE A 273 -17.94 -32.29 13.59
CA ILE A 273 -17.26 -31.03 13.23
C ILE A 273 -16.94 -30.22 14.48
N ASN A 274 -17.90 -30.08 15.39
CA ASN A 274 -17.77 -29.29 16.61
C ASN A 274 -16.89 -29.96 17.70
N ALA A 275 -16.71 -31.28 17.63
CA ALA A 275 -15.88 -32.01 18.58
C ALA A 275 -14.36 -31.93 18.29
N LEU A 276 -13.97 -31.39 17.13
CA LEU A 276 -12.54 -31.23 16.80
C LEU A 276 -11.92 -30.09 17.58
N ASP A 277 -10.76 -30.35 18.18
CA ASP A 277 -9.91 -29.30 18.77
C ASP A 277 -9.11 -28.62 17.66
N TRP A 278 -9.76 -27.75 16.93
CA TRP A 278 -9.18 -26.99 15.84
C TRP A 278 -7.93 -26.18 16.24
N VAL A 279 -7.93 -25.65 17.45
CA VAL A 279 -6.82 -24.83 17.98
C VAL A 279 -5.61 -25.72 18.30
N GLY A 280 -5.83 -26.83 18.99
CA GLY A 280 -4.76 -27.79 19.30
C GLY A 280 -4.17 -28.44 18.05
N LEU A 281 -4.95 -28.52 16.97
CA LEU A 281 -4.51 -29.02 15.66
C LEU A 281 -3.82 -27.95 14.79
N GLY A 282 -3.76 -26.69 15.25
CA GLY A 282 -3.12 -25.58 14.52
C GLY A 282 -3.85 -25.17 13.23
N VAL A 283 -5.17 -25.42 13.15
CA VAL A 283 -5.96 -25.08 11.96
C VAL A 283 -6.27 -23.59 11.95
N LEU A 284 -5.80 -22.88 10.94
CA LEU A 284 -5.97 -21.43 10.81
C LEU A 284 -7.43 -21.00 10.61
N MET A 285 -8.22 -21.83 9.92
CA MET A 285 -9.62 -21.55 9.57
C MET A 285 -10.53 -22.64 10.12
N PRO A 286 -10.81 -22.65 11.42
CA PRO A 286 -11.67 -23.64 12.05
C PRO A 286 -13.14 -23.50 11.63
N LEU A 287 -13.87 -24.62 11.63
CA LEU A 287 -15.29 -24.66 11.32
C LEU A 287 -16.14 -24.93 12.56
N THR A 288 -17.39 -24.51 12.47
CA THR A 288 -18.48 -24.94 13.35
C THR A 288 -19.65 -25.37 12.50
N ALA A 289 -20.55 -26.19 13.06
CA ALA A 289 -21.70 -26.68 12.34
C ALA A 289 -22.94 -26.77 13.23
N THR A 290 -24.12 -26.52 12.63
CA THR A 290 -25.42 -26.74 13.24
C THR A 290 -26.30 -27.55 12.30
N SER A 291 -27.31 -28.21 12.81
CA SER A 291 -28.26 -28.95 11.98
C SER A 291 -29.72 -28.60 12.32
N THR A 292 -30.56 -28.57 11.28
CA THR A 292 -32.01 -28.39 11.41
C THR A 292 -32.68 -29.31 10.40
N GLY A 293 -33.32 -30.38 10.91
CA GLY A 293 -33.81 -31.45 10.06
C GLY A 293 -32.66 -32.02 9.21
N ALA A 294 -32.87 -32.18 7.92
CA ALA A 294 -31.89 -32.73 6.98
C ALA A 294 -30.78 -31.70 6.57
N THR A 295 -30.89 -30.45 7.01
CA THR A 295 -29.96 -29.38 6.65
C THR A 295 -28.81 -29.30 7.66
N LEU A 296 -27.61 -29.39 7.18
CA LEU A 296 -26.37 -29.13 7.89
C LEU A 296 -25.84 -27.74 7.49
N THR A 297 -25.81 -26.80 8.41
CA THR A 297 -25.22 -25.48 8.23
C THR A 297 -23.79 -25.49 8.77
N ILE A 298 -22.83 -25.13 7.94
CA ILE A 298 -21.41 -25.04 8.29
C ILE A 298 -21.05 -23.56 8.27
N ALA A 299 -20.31 -23.12 9.28
CA ALA A 299 -19.82 -21.75 9.40
C ALA A 299 -18.31 -21.74 9.71
N SER A 300 -17.62 -20.71 9.25
CA SER A 300 -16.28 -20.41 9.75
C SER A 300 -16.38 -19.97 11.22
N GLN A 301 -15.50 -20.44 12.09
CA GLN A 301 -15.41 -19.90 13.47
C GLN A 301 -14.76 -18.51 13.48
N LYS A 302 -13.94 -18.20 12.47
CA LYS A 302 -13.38 -16.87 12.28
C LYS A 302 -14.35 -16.02 11.48
N THR A 303 -14.59 -14.82 11.97
CA THR A 303 -15.33 -13.80 11.24
C THR A 303 -14.49 -13.17 10.15
N GLY A 304 -15.11 -12.45 9.24
CA GLY A 304 -14.42 -11.75 8.16
C GLY A 304 -14.33 -12.51 6.85
N VAL A 305 -13.96 -11.78 5.80
CA VAL A 305 -13.99 -12.27 4.40
C VAL A 305 -13.08 -13.46 4.12
N ASP A 306 -12.08 -13.72 4.98
CA ASP A 306 -11.22 -14.89 4.85
C ASP A 306 -11.99 -16.22 4.92
N GLY A 307 -13.16 -16.22 5.56
CA GLY A 307 -14.08 -17.37 5.58
C GLY A 307 -14.79 -17.61 4.26
N ASN A 308 -14.92 -16.60 3.40
CA ASN A 308 -15.47 -16.77 2.07
C ASN A 308 -14.55 -17.67 1.25
N MET A 309 -15.11 -18.45 0.36
CA MET A 309 -14.38 -19.37 -0.51
C MET A 309 -13.83 -20.64 0.18
N LEU A 310 -13.96 -20.80 1.51
CA LEU A 310 -13.70 -22.09 2.15
C LEU A 310 -14.70 -23.11 1.62
N THR A 311 -14.21 -24.29 1.22
CA THR A 311 -15.07 -25.28 0.58
C THR A 311 -15.05 -26.60 1.35
N VAL A 312 -16.23 -27.13 1.58
CA VAL A 312 -16.47 -28.46 2.12
C VAL A 312 -17.08 -29.33 1.00
N TYR A 313 -16.56 -30.50 0.79
CA TYR A 313 -17.08 -31.40 -0.22
C TYR A 313 -17.49 -32.76 0.36
N ALA A 314 -18.44 -33.40 -0.29
CA ALA A 314 -19.02 -34.66 0.15
C ALA A 314 -18.56 -35.84 -0.73
N VAL A 315 -18.19 -36.94 -0.09
CA VAL A 315 -17.87 -38.21 -0.75
C VAL A 315 -18.85 -39.27 -0.27
N PRO A 316 -19.96 -39.53 -0.97
CA PRO A 316 -20.88 -40.61 -0.64
C PRO A 316 -20.36 -41.93 -1.12
N LYS A 317 -20.56 -43.03 -0.33
CA LYS A 317 -20.25 -44.40 -0.75
C LYS A 317 -21.12 -44.86 -1.91
N ASN A 318 -22.38 -44.38 -1.92
CA ASN A 318 -23.37 -44.74 -2.95
C ASN A 318 -24.48 -43.66 -3.01
N SER A 319 -25.50 -43.88 -3.85
CA SER A 319 -26.61 -42.93 -4.06
C SER A 319 -27.68 -42.95 -2.96
N ARG A 320 -27.62 -43.85 -1.98
CA ARG A 320 -28.62 -43.92 -0.90
C ARG A 320 -28.41 -42.88 0.18
N LEU A 321 -27.15 -42.60 0.51
CA LEU A 321 -26.79 -41.53 1.45
C LEU A 321 -25.88 -40.55 0.74
N THR A 322 -26.37 -39.37 0.44
CA THR A 322 -25.69 -38.32 -0.36
C THR A 322 -26.08 -36.93 0.11
N THR A 323 -25.64 -35.93 -0.58
CA THR A 323 -25.99 -34.53 -0.41
C THR A 323 -26.59 -33.95 -1.68
N THR A 324 -27.43 -32.91 -1.56
CA THR A 324 -27.99 -32.21 -2.75
C THR A 324 -26.96 -31.59 -3.66
N ALA A 325 -25.80 -31.23 -3.11
CA ALA A 325 -24.64 -30.73 -3.86
C ALA A 325 -23.38 -31.51 -3.47
N PRO A 326 -22.48 -31.83 -4.40
CA PRO A 326 -21.24 -32.55 -4.09
C PRO A 326 -20.25 -31.72 -3.27
N GLN A 327 -20.44 -30.40 -3.23
CA GLN A 327 -19.66 -29.47 -2.44
C GLN A 327 -20.45 -28.21 -2.14
N VAL A 328 -20.08 -27.50 -1.07
CA VAL A 328 -20.55 -26.15 -0.76
C VAL A 328 -19.36 -25.24 -0.45
N THR A 329 -19.43 -24.00 -0.90
CA THR A 329 -18.46 -22.96 -0.58
C THR A 329 -19.09 -21.95 0.36
N LEU A 330 -18.42 -21.67 1.47
CA LEU A 330 -18.88 -20.70 2.44
C LEU A 330 -18.83 -19.30 1.82
N SER A 331 -19.78 -18.45 2.17
CA SER A 331 -19.93 -17.09 1.64
C SER A 331 -20.67 -16.17 2.62
N GLY A 332 -20.79 -14.90 2.27
CA GLY A 332 -21.57 -13.92 3.04
C GLY A 332 -20.83 -13.33 4.25
N ALA A 333 -19.54 -13.62 4.41
CA ALA A 333 -18.74 -12.96 5.44
C ALA A 333 -18.39 -11.52 5.04
N VAL A 334 -18.35 -10.64 6.04
CA VAL A 334 -18.03 -9.22 5.90
C VAL A 334 -16.88 -8.89 6.84
N SER A 335 -15.90 -8.11 6.35
CA SER A 335 -14.80 -7.52 7.12
C SER A 335 -14.86 -6.00 7.02
N ASP A 336 -15.64 -5.38 7.89
CA ASP A 336 -15.77 -3.93 7.98
C ASP A 336 -15.82 -3.49 9.45
N ALA A 337 -15.01 -4.13 10.27
CA ALA A 337 -14.92 -3.83 11.68
C ALA A 337 -14.07 -2.59 11.94
N ILE A 338 -14.42 -1.85 12.99
CA ILE A 338 -13.56 -0.88 13.64
C ILE A 338 -12.92 -1.54 14.84
N TRP A 339 -11.59 -1.63 14.82
CA TRP A 339 -10.82 -2.29 15.86
C TRP A 339 -10.19 -1.27 16.77
N ARG A 340 -10.39 -1.37 18.09
CA ARG A 340 -9.60 -0.65 19.08
C ARG A 340 -8.38 -1.46 19.44
N VAL A 341 -7.21 -0.84 19.29
CA VAL A 341 -5.91 -1.40 19.70
C VAL A 341 -5.41 -0.65 20.93
N THR A 342 -4.86 -1.39 21.90
CA THR A 342 -4.25 -0.82 23.12
C THR A 342 -2.88 -1.44 23.32
N LEU A 343 -1.84 -0.58 23.45
CA LEU A 343 -0.46 -0.96 23.61
C LEU A 343 0.12 -0.26 24.87
N ASP A 344 0.37 -1.00 25.92
CA ASP A 344 1.09 -0.54 27.12
C ASP A 344 2.58 -0.83 26.93
N PHE A 345 3.39 0.20 26.71
CA PHE A 345 4.80 0.02 26.38
C PHE A 345 5.64 -0.56 27.52
N ALA A 346 5.26 -0.32 28.79
CA ALA A 346 5.92 -0.94 29.92
C ALA A 346 5.61 -2.43 30.01
N ALA A 347 4.33 -2.82 29.87
CA ALA A 347 3.92 -4.22 29.83
C ALA A 347 4.50 -4.99 28.63
N LEU A 348 4.77 -4.31 27.53
CA LEU A 348 5.40 -4.86 26.33
C LEU A 348 6.93 -4.98 26.44
N GLY A 349 7.54 -4.44 27.50
CA GLY A 349 8.99 -4.46 27.70
C GLY A 349 9.77 -3.54 26.76
N VAL A 350 9.14 -2.44 26.31
CA VAL A 350 9.75 -1.47 25.38
C VAL A 350 9.59 -0.02 25.89
N PRO A 351 10.10 0.30 27.09
CA PRO A 351 9.90 1.61 27.70
C PRO A 351 10.75 2.73 27.09
N LYS A 352 11.78 2.41 26.33
CA LYS A 352 12.67 3.37 25.65
C LYS A 352 12.64 3.12 24.16
N ILE A 353 12.05 4.04 23.41
CA ILE A 353 11.78 3.88 21.98
C ILE A 353 12.47 5.00 21.19
N ARG A 354 13.26 4.60 20.19
CA ARG A 354 13.93 5.51 19.28
C ARG A 354 13.08 5.79 18.04
N GLN A 355 12.40 4.75 17.52
CA GLN A 355 11.57 4.83 16.32
C GLN A 355 10.49 3.74 16.34
N MET A 356 9.35 3.97 15.72
CA MET A 356 8.26 3.01 15.55
C MET A 356 7.72 3.04 14.12
N TRP A 357 7.35 1.86 13.59
CA TRP A 357 6.82 1.72 12.25
C TRP A 357 5.58 0.85 12.20
N PHE A 358 4.58 1.25 11.42
CA PHE A 358 3.56 0.36 10.90
C PHE A 358 3.89 0.02 9.44
N THR A 359 3.96 -1.27 9.12
CA THR A 359 4.11 -1.75 7.75
C THR A 359 2.77 -2.25 7.24
N TYR A 360 2.23 -1.64 6.18
CA TYR A 360 1.00 -2.05 5.52
C TYR A 360 1.32 -3.00 4.38
N ALA A 361 0.52 -4.06 4.24
CA ALA A 361 0.67 -5.07 3.19
C ALA A 361 -0.70 -5.44 2.60
N PRO A 362 -0.75 -5.93 1.34
CA PRO A 362 -2.00 -6.19 0.63
C PRO A 362 -2.79 -7.33 1.26
N ALA A 363 -4.12 -7.20 1.28
CA ALA A 363 -5.02 -8.31 1.52
C ALA A 363 -4.99 -9.27 0.33
N LEU A 364 -4.72 -10.56 0.60
CA LEU A 364 -4.73 -11.60 -0.42
C LEU A 364 -6.04 -12.39 -0.35
N ALA A 365 -6.90 -12.23 -1.35
CA ALA A 365 -8.08 -13.08 -1.48
C ALA A 365 -7.66 -14.55 -1.66
N ASN A 366 -8.40 -15.48 -1.04
CA ASN A 366 -8.06 -16.90 -1.06
C ASN A 366 -8.08 -17.51 -2.47
N SER A 367 -8.93 -17.01 -3.35
CA SER A 367 -9.20 -17.58 -4.68
C SER A 367 -8.67 -16.76 -5.85
N ALA A 368 -7.99 -15.63 -5.59
CA ALA A 368 -7.57 -14.73 -6.65
C ALA A 368 -6.13 -14.27 -6.47
N ARG A 369 -5.45 -14.09 -7.59
CA ARG A 369 -4.16 -13.40 -7.65
C ARG A 369 -4.39 -11.89 -7.50
N LEU A 370 -3.57 -11.23 -6.69
CA LEU A 370 -3.58 -9.77 -6.61
C LEU A 370 -3.07 -9.19 -7.93
N THR A 371 -3.88 -8.38 -8.60
CA THR A 371 -3.49 -7.63 -9.80
C THR A 371 -3.21 -6.17 -9.49
N SER A 372 -4.10 -5.52 -8.75
CA SER A 372 -3.98 -4.17 -8.20
C SER A 372 -5.05 -4.01 -7.13
N THR A 373 -4.71 -3.41 -6.01
CA THR A 373 -5.65 -3.20 -4.90
C THR A 373 -5.47 -1.81 -4.32
N GLU A 374 -6.52 -1.01 -4.38
CA GLU A 374 -6.62 0.22 -3.60
C GLU A 374 -6.85 -0.13 -2.15
N TRP A 375 -6.19 0.59 -1.25
CA TRP A 375 -6.30 0.35 0.17
C TRP A 375 -6.34 1.65 0.96
N ARG A 376 -6.90 1.58 2.18
CA ARG A 376 -6.92 2.66 3.15
C ARG A 376 -6.93 2.11 4.57
N ALA A 377 -6.17 2.76 5.45
CA ALA A 377 -6.22 2.58 6.90
C ALA A 377 -6.68 3.90 7.52
N ILE A 378 -7.80 3.86 8.21
CA ILE A 378 -8.46 5.03 8.83
C ILE A 378 -8.28 4.92 10.34
N TYR A 379 -7.56 5.86 10.92
CA TYR A 379 -7.29 5.92 12.36
C TYR A 379 -8.11 7.03 13.02
N SER A 380 -8.69 6.71 14.16
CA SER A 380 -9.40 7.67 15.00
C SER A 380 -9.14 7.37 16.48
N ASN A 381 -9.44 8.32 17.36
CA ASN A 381 -9.17 8.21 18.79
C ASN A 381 -7.70 7.83 19.07
N PHE A 382 -6.78 8.31 18.23
CA PHE A 382 -5.36 8.02 18.33
C PHE A 382 -4.75 8.85 19.46
N ALA A 383 -4.46 8.21 20.56
CA ALA A 383 -4.03 8.89 21.78
C ALA A 383 -2.89 8.14 22.48
N LEU A 384 -1.85 8.87 22.81
CA LEU A 384 -0.83 8.45 23.76
C LEU A 384 -1.19 9.06 25.13
N THR A 385 -1.36 8.23 26.14
CA THR A 385 -1.76 8.63 27.50
C THR A 385 -0.74 8.16 28.53
N GLY A 386 -0.71 8.79 29.70
CA GLY A 386 0.19 8.50 30.80
C GLY A 386 1.08 9.68 31.19
N PRO A 387 2.02 9.48 32.15
CA PRO A 387 2.96 10.51 32.56
C PRO A 387 3.82 10.98 31.40
N ASP A 388 3.99 12.28 31.24
CA ASP A 388 4.84 12.88 30.18
C ASP A 388 4.49 12.51 28.73
N ALA A 389 3.25 12.05 28.47
CA ALA A 389 2.74 11.82 27.12
C ALA A 389 2.76 13.09 26.26
N LYS A 390 2.67 14.26 26.89
CA LYS A 390 2.74 15.57 26.21
C LYS A 390 4.07 16.24 26.48
N GLN A 391 4.72 16.67 25.42
CA GLN A 391 5.96 17.42 25.44
C GLN A 391 5.73 18.87 25.06
N GLN A 392 6.58 19.74 25.58
CA GLN A 392 6.64 21.10 25.14
C GLN A 392 7.41 21.19 23.82
N LEU A 393 6.79 21.76 22.79
CA LEU A 393 7.49 22.11 21.55
C LEU A 393 8.38 23.33 21.84
N LEU A 394 9.66 23.09 22.00
CA LEU A 394 10.67 24.14 22.20
C LEU A 394 11.31 24.47 20.85
N VAL A 395 11.04 25.65 20.36
CA VAL A 395 11.68 26.21 19.16
C VAL A 395 12.56 27.37 19.63
N ALA A 396 13.81 27.41 19.18
CA ALA A 396 14.72 28.49 19.50
C ALA A 396 14.23 29.82 18.95
N GLY A 397 13.98 30.80 19.81
CA GLY A 397 13.54 32.13 19.49
C GLY A 397 14.58 33.19 19.86
N LEU A 398 14.16 34.45 19.93
CA LEU A 398 15.06 35.61 20.16
C LEU A 398 15.89 35.54 21.45
N ASP A 399 15.33 34.92 22.51
CA ASP A 399 16.03 34.75 23.77
C ASP A 399 16.94 33.51 23.82
N SER A 400 16.92 32.69 22.81
CA SER A 400 17.74 31.50 22.67
C SER A 400 19.08 31.83 22.01
N VAL A 401 20.07 30.92 22.15
CA VAL A 401 21.38 31.06 21.52
C VAL A 401 21.67 29.83 20.71
N ARG A 402 22.09 29.98 19.43
CA ARG A 402 22.59 28.88 18.60
C ARG A 402 24.05 29.16 18.18
N VAL A 403 24.86 28.13 18.30
CA VAL A 403 26.25 28.11 17.84
C VAL A 403 26.36 27.04 16.75
N GLU A 404 26.58 27.49 15.51
CA GLU A 404 26.75 26.60 14.36
C GLU A 404 28.15 25.98 14.34
N GLN A 405 28.32 24.88 13.60
CA GLN A 405 29.58 24.13 13.52
C GLN A 405 30.76 24.96 12.98
N ASN A 406 30.53 26.03 12.27
CA ASN A 406 31.55 26.92 11.72
C ASN A 406 31.77 28.22 12.53
N ASP A 407 31.13 28.34 13.67
CA ASP A 407 31.21 29.50 14.53
C ASP A 407 32.60 29.62 15.19
N VAL A 408 33.02 30.85 15.44
CA VAL A 408 34.29 31.14 16.12
C VAL A 408 34.32 30.61 17.55
N TRP A 409 33.15 30.37 18.14
CA TRP A 409 33.02 29.80 19.49
C TRP A 409 33.21 28.27 19.52
N CYS A 410 33.44 27.65 18.39
CA CYS A 410 33.76 26.23 18.26
C CYS A 410 35.28 26.01 18.14
N THR A 411 35.86 25.23 19.03
CA THR A 411 37.27 24.82 18.97
C THR A 411 37.34 23.33 18.77
N TYR A 412 38.02 22.89 17.71
CA TYR A 412 38.16 21.49 17.34
C TYR A 412 39.52 20.92 17.67
N SER A 413 39.56 19.68 18.22
CA SER A 413 40.78 18.88 18.32
C SER A 413 40.58 17.50 17.69
N GLY A 414 41.63 16.96 17.10
CA GLY A 414 41.55 15.77 16.24
C GLY A 414 41.20 16.12 14.79
N ILE A 415 40.91 15.10 13.98
CA ILE A 415 40.60 15.26 12.57
C ILE A 415 39.09 15.38 12.39
N TRP A 416 38.68 16.48 11.80
CA TRP A 416 37.30 16.78 11.44
C TRP A 416 37.21 17.13 9.94
N ALA A 417 36.17 16.69 9.24
CA ALA A 417 35.87 16.99 7.86
C ALA A 417 34.46 17.57 7.72
N ASP A 418 34.24 18.38 6.71
CA ASP A 418 32.93 18.90 6.38
C ASP A 418 32.18 17.86 5.55
N GLU A 419 30.89 17.66 5.86
CA GLU A 419 29.97 16.77 5.16
C GLU A 419 28.75 17.56 4.73
N LEU A 420 28.54 17.69 3.41
CA LEU A 420 27.36 18.35 2.85
C LEU A 420 26.12 17.49 3.04
N GLY A 421 24.97 18.12 3.35
CA GLY A 421 23.72 17.42 3.51
C GLY A 421 22.61 18.28 4.12
N PHE A 422 21.53 17.63 4.55
CA PHE A 422 20.37 18.29 5.15
C PHE A 422 20.62 18.70 6.60
N PHE A 423 21.63 19.53 6.81
CA PHE A 423 22.04 20.09 8.10
C PHE A 423 21.67 21.57 8.20
N SER A 424 21.83 22.17 9.38
CA SER A 424 21.38 23.54 9.68
C SER A 424 21.91 24.61 8.73
N SER A 425 23.15 24.47 8.32
CA SER A 425 23.82 25.40 7.38
C SER A 425 24.21 24.72 6.06
N GLY A 426 23.54 23.62 5.72
CA GLY A 426 23.83 22.82 4.51
C GLY A 426 24.98 21.85 4.68
N TYR A 427 25.66 21.80 5.81
CA TYR A 427 26.70 20.83 6.12
C TYR A 427 26.90 20.68 7.63
N ALA A 428 27.51 19.57 8.06
CA ALA A 428 27.96 19.36 9.41
C ALA A 428 29.45 19.04 9.44
N ARG A 429 30.09 19.15 10.58
CA ARG A 429 31.43 18.62 10.80
C ARG A 429 31.40 17.22 11.34
N ARG A 430 32.12 16.30 10.72
CA ARG A 430 32.20 14.91 11.14
C ARG A 430 33.60 14.50 11.59
N ALA A 431 33.67 13.61 12.58
CA ALA A 431 34.88 12.93 13.03
C ALA A 431 34.61 11.44 13.18
N ASN A 432 35.62 10.60 12.97
CA ASN A 432 35.54 9.15 13.17
C ASN A 432 36.61 8.59 14.15
N ALA A 433 37.46 9.45 14.66
CA ALA A 433 38.50 9.07 15.62
C ALA A 433 37.98 9.21 17.06
N ILE A 434 38.04 8.13 17.84
CA ILE A 434 37.75 8.18 19.28
C ILE A 434 38.66 9.22 19.93
N GLY A 435 38.08 10.07 20.79
CA GLY A 435 38.76 11.19 21.45
C GLY A 435 38.82 12.47 20.63
N ALA A 436 38.38 12.46 19.35
CA ALA A 436 38.14 13.70 18.61
C ALA A 436 37.10 14.54 19.33
N LYS A 437 37.32 15.85 19.43
CA LYS A 437 36.58 16.70 20.35
C LYS A 437 36.23 18.03 19.71
N VAL A 438 35.02 18.53 19.99
CA VAL A 438 34.65 19.91 19.80
C VAL A 438 34.31 20.52 21.18
N THR A 439 34.84 21.71 21.42
CA THR A 439 34.54 22.53 22.60
C THR A 439 33.79 23.77 22.10
N VAL A 440 32.59 23.97 22.63
CA VAL A 440 31.70 25.07 22.28
C VAL A 440 31.52 26.01 23.45
N HIS A 441 31.83 27.31 23.25
CA HIS A 441 31.56 28.34 24.19
C HIS A 441 30.26 29.06 23.86
N TYR A 442 29.39 29.30 24.82
CA TYR A 442 28.19 30.11 24.61
C TYR A 442 27.79 30.84 25.91
N ALA A 443 26.94 31.86 25.75
CA ALA A 443 26.34 32.59 26.88
C ALA A 443 24.83 32.68 26.65
N CYS A 444 24.03 32.40 27.68
CA CYS A 444 22.59 32.58 27.66
C CYS A 444 22.13 33.36 28.88
N ALA A 445 21.31 34.41 28.66
CA ALA A 445 20.89 35.34 29.70
C ALA A 445 19.85 34.78 30.67
N THR A 446 19.22 33.66 30.36
CA THR A 446 18.17 33.04 31.16
C THR A 446 18.38 31.54 31.32
N THR A 447 17.66 30.92 32.25
CA THR A 447 17.63 29.46 32.37
C THR A 447 17.09 28.83 31.09
N HIS A 448 17.74 27.76 30.60
CA HIS A 448 17.48 27.16 29.29
C HIS A 448 17.70 25.67 29.28
N ASP A 449 17.15 25.02 28.25
CA ASP A 449 17.47 23.64 27.90
C ASP A 449 18.51 23.63 26.75
N LEU A 450 19.47 22.69 26.84
CA LEU A 450 20.53 22.56 25.85
C LEU A 450 20.23 21.43 24.88
N TYR A 451 20.31 21.76 23.57
CA TYR A 451 20.10 20.84 22.47
C TYR A 451 21.35 20.74 21.60
N LEU A 452 21.55 19.57 21.02
CA LEU A 452 22.64 19.27 20.07
C LEU A 452 22.05 18.81 18.73
N GLY A 453 22.41 19.49 17.64
CA GLY A 453 22.17 19.04 16.27
C GLY A 453 23.20 17.98 15.89
N THR A 454 22.73 16.81 15.44
CA THR A 454 23.57 15.67 15.06
C THR A 454 22.85 14.75 14.07
N SER A 455 23.53 13.70 13.62
CA SER A 455 22.97 12.64 12.80
C SER A 455 22.95 11.32 13.55
N ILE A 456 21.87 10.56 13.45
CA ILE A 456 21.74 9.21 14.00
C ILE A 456 21.57 8.19 12.87
N TYR A 457 22.31 7.08 12.96
CA TYR A 457 22.26 5.97 12.00
C TYR A 457 23.09 4.78 12.51
N SER A 458 23.09 3.67 11.76
CA SER A 458 23.79 2.45 12.16
C SER A 458 25.31 2.56 12.23
N ASP A 459 25.91 3.51 11.50
CA ASP A 459 27.37 3.77 11.49
C ASP A 459 27.79 4.97 12.37
N ARG A 460 26.86 5.53 13.15
CA ARG A 460 27.13 6.71 13.99
C ARG A 460 27.78 6.33 15.32
N ALA A 461 28.81 7.11 15.68
CA ALA A 461 29.50 7.01 16.95
C ALA A 461 28.71 7.71 18.04
N ASN A 462 28.74 7.15 19.25
CA ASN A 462 28.26 7.83 20.45
C ASN A 462 29.24 8.93 20.87
N ALA A 463 28.72 9.94 21.58
CA ALA A 463 29.56 11.02 22.10
C ALA A 463 29.38 11.20 23.61
N ASN A 464 30.47 11.52 24.27
CA ASN A 464 30.48 11.98 25.67
C ASN A 464 30.31 13.50 25.72
N ILE A 465 29.30 13.98 26.43
CA ILE A 465 28.98 15.39 26.55
C ILE A 465 29.22 15.84 28.01
N ARG A 466 29.99 16.91 28.19
CA ARG A 466 30.24 17.57 29.48
C ARG A 466 29.83 19.04 29.39
N LEU A 467 29.15 19.51 30.39
CA LEU A 467 28.85 20.94 30.58
C LEU A 467 29.70 21.46 31.74
N ASP A 468 30.48 22.51 31.51
CA ASP A 468 31.32 23.17 32.53
C ASP A 468 32.24 22.20 33.34
N GLY A 469 32.68 21.12 32.68
CA GLY A 469 33.52 20.11 33.29
C GLY A 469 32.80 19.09 34.20
N ASP A 470 31.48 19.04 34.16
CA ASP A 470 30.67 18.07 34.95
C ASP A 470 30.89 16.59 34.53
N THR A 471 30.20 15.68 35.20
CA THR A 471 30.20 14.27 34.82
C THR A 471 29.63 14.10 33.42
N SER A 472 30.34 13.39 32.54
CA SER A 472 29.90 13.18 31.17
C SER A 472 28.61 12.36 31.07
N THR A 473 27.74 12.75 30.18
CA THR A 473 26.60 11.95 29.76
C THR A 473 26.86 11.43 28.34
N VAL A 474 26.45 10.20 28.08
CA VAL A 474 26.60 9.58 26.75
C VAL A 474 25.40 9.95 25.89
N LEU A 475 25.65 10.54 24.74
CA LEU A 475 24.65 10.67 23.67
C LEU A 475 24.77 9.47 22.73
N ASN A 476 23.75 8.65 22.71
CA ASN A 476 23.66 7.53 21.77
C ASN A 476 23.20 8.03 20.39
N CYS A 477 24.07 7.92 19.39
CA CYS A 477 23.77 8.27 17.99
C CYS A 477 23.57 7.06 17.08
N HIS A 478 23.68 5.83 17.62
CA HIS A 478 23.39 4.63 16.83
C HIS A 478 21.89 4.47 16.62
N LEU A 479 21.47 4.15 15.36
CA LEU A 479 20.11 3.84 14.99
C LEU A 479 20.11 2.79 13.87
N ALA A 480 19.60 1.60 14.16
CA ALA A 480 19.41 0.54 13.16
C ALA A 480 18.17 0.86 12.29
N SER A 481 18.28 1.86 11.44
CA SER A 481 17.23 2.25 10.49
C SER A 481 17.74 2.17 9.04
N LEU A 482 16.84 2.35 8.09
CA LEU A 482 17.17 2.28 6.67
C LEU A 482 17.82 3.56 6.12
N THR A 483 17.60 4.69 6.81
CA THR A 483 18.15 5.99 6.42
C THR A 483 18.70 6.71 7.64
N ALA A 484 19.74 7.53 7.43
CA ALA A 484 20.24 8.41 8.45
C ALA A 484 19.21 9.52 8.76
N VAL A 485 19.03 9.83 10.03
CA VAL A 485 18.14 10.88 10.50
C VAL A 485 18.97 12.02 11.12
N ASN A 486 18.90 13.20 10.51
CA ASN A 486 19.49 14.40 11.08
C ASN A 486 18.53 14.99 12.10
N THR A 487 18.96 15.13 13.34
CA THR A 487 18.06 15.38 14.46
C THR A 487 18.62 16.43 15.41
N ARG A 488 17.75 16.97 16.25
CA ARG A 488 18.04 17.86 17.36
C ARG A 488 17.73 17.13 18.65
N ARG A 489 18.75 16.84 19.46
CA ARG A 489 18.65 16.04 20.68
C ARG A 489 18.83 16.92 21.92
N ARG A 490 17.90 16.83 22.89
CA ARG A 490 18.06 17.48 24.19
C ARG A 490 19.15 16.78 25.00
N VAL A 491 20.15 17.52 25.45
CA VAL A 491 21.32 16.97 26.17
C VAL A 491 21.39 17.42 27.61
N ARG A 492 20.76 18.57 27.97
CA ARG A 492 20.62 19.06 29.36
C ARG A 492 19.29 19.80 29.51
N THR A 493 18.78 19.84 30.72
CA THR A 493 17.59 20.61 31.10
C THR A 493 17.93 21.58 32.24
N GLY A 494 17.28 22.75 32.23
CA GLY A 494 17.36 23.71 33.32
C GLY A 494 18.76 24.25 33.56
N VAL A 495 19.58 24.43 32.53
CA VAL A 495 20.92 25.04 32.63
C VAL A 495 20.73 26.48 33.08
N PRO A 496 21.44 26.94 34.16
CA PRO A 496 21.33 28.32 34.65
C PRO A 496 21.71 29.38 33.62
N ALA A 497 21.34 30.62 33.85
CA ALA A 497 21.85 31.77 33.07
C ALA A 497 23.36 31.94 33.32
N GLY A 498 24.12 32.23 32.27
CA GLY A 498 25.57 32.46 32.38
C GLY A 498 26.34 32.12 31.10
N GLU A 499 27.65 32.16 31.25
CA GLU A 499 28.61 31.65 30.26
C GLU A 499 28.87 30.17 30.53
N HIS A 500 28.93 29.36 29.47
CA HIS A 500 29.05 27.91 29.58
C HIS A 500 30.03 27.36 28.53
N ILE A 501 30.64 26.23 28.91
CA ILE A 501 31.55 25.47 28.05
C ILE A 501 30.97 24.06 27.87
N VAL A 502 30.62 23.66 26.64
CA VAL A 502 30.20 22.30 26.31
C VAL A 502 31.32 21.60 25.58
N THR A 503 31.74 20.47 26.11
CA THR A 503 32.72 19.58 25.47
C THR A 503 32.02 18.34 24.98
N ILE A 504 32.16 18.03 23.68
CA ILE A 504 31.60 16.88 22.99
C ILE A 504 32.75 16.06 22.45
N GLU A 505 32.88 14.82 22.92
CA GLU A 505 34.00 13.93 22.59
C GLU A 505 33.48 12.62 21.96
N VAL A 506 34.03 12.21 20.83
CA VAL A 506 33.69 10.93 20.17
C VAL A 506 34.09 9.78 21.08
N ALA A 507 33.10 8.93 21.46
CA ALA A 507 33.27 7.91 22.49
C ALA A 507 33.38 6.48 21.96
N THR A 508 32.82 6.18 20.78
CA THR A 508 32.80 4.84 20.17
C THR A 508 33.28 4.90 18.72
N PRO A 509 33.68 3.74 18.10
CA PRO A 509 33.92 3.69 16.66
C PRO A 509 32.70 4.12 15.85
N GLY A 510 32.92 4.74 14.68
CA GLY A 510 31.90 5.25 13.80
C GLY A 510 32.03 6.73 13.52
N PHE A 511 31.09 7.31 12.80
CA PHE A 511 31.07 8.73 12.46
C PHE A 511 30.22 9.50 13.45
N PHE A 512 30.78 10.53 14.12
CA PHE A 512 30.01 11.50 14.88
C PHE A 512 29.88 12.80 14.07
N TYR A 513 28.67 13.39 14.09
CA TYR A 513 28.35 14.61 13.36
C TYR A 513 28.00 15.70 14.37
N PHE A 514 28.66 16.85 14.22
CA PHE A 514 28.33 18.08 14.95
C PHE A 514 27.74 19.09 13.96
N ASP A 515 26.46 19.37 14.10
CA ASP A 515 25.71 20.33 13.28
C ASP A 515 25.64 21.68 14.00
N PHE A 516 25.06 21.74 15.19
CA PHE A 516 24.98 22.95 16.01
C PHE A 516 24.80 22.61 17.49
N LEU A 517 25.07 23.59 18.37
CA LEU A 517 24.66 23.60 19.77
C LEU A 517 23.64 24.72 19.99
N GLU A 518 22.56 24.46 20.74
CA GLU A 518 21.48 25.42 20.91
C GLU A 518 21.01 25.48 22.38
N ALA A 519 21.09 26.64 22.96
CA ALA A 519 20.50 26.95 24.27
C ALA A 519 19.08 27.50 24.03
N VAL A 520 18.05 26.71 24.35
CA VAL A 520 16.64 27.02 24.11
C VAL A 520 15.98 27.50 25.38
N VAL A 521 15.50 28.72 25.37
CA VAL A 521 14.74 29.27 26.49
C VAL A 521 13.33 28.72 26.46
N ALA A 522 12.86 28.12 27.55
CA ALA A 522 11.59 27.39 27.62
C ALA A 522 10.34 28.23 27.31
N THR A 523 10.47 29.57 27.36
CA THR A 523 9.39 30.52 27.00
C THR A 523 9.49 31.03 25.58
N SER A 524 10.59 30.74 24.86
CA SER A 524 10.84 31.23 23.54
C SER A 524 10.22 30.31 22.49
N VAL A 525 8.95 30.45 22.24
CA VAL A 525 8.36 29.99 20.99
C VAL A 525 8.39 31.20 20.06
N PRO A 526 9.12 31.20 18.94
CA PRO A 526 9.10 32.32 18.04
C PRO A 526 7.68 32.56 17.57
N ASP A 527 7.23 33.80 17.67
CA ASP A 527 6.06 34.19 16.92
C ASP A 527 6.34 33.95 15.44
N PRO A 528 5.37 33.48 14.66
CA PRO A 528 5.56 33.41 13.22
C PRO A 528 5.92 34.81 12.71
N PRO A 529 6.81 34.93 11.72
CA PRO A 529 7.08 36.23 11.11
C PRO A 529 5.78 36.81 10.53
N PRO A 530 5.68 38.14 10.32
CA PRO A 530 4.49 38.73 9.72
C PRO A 530 4.13 37.99 8.42
N ALA A 531 2.84 37.72 8.27
CA ALA A 531 2.35 36.97 7.11
C ALA A 531 2.65 37.74 5.80
N ARG A 532 3.32 37.06 4.87
CA ARG A 532 3.70 37.58 3.55
C ARG A 532 2.68 37.11 2.52
N LEU A 533 1.81 38.03 2.11
CA LEU A 533 0.76 37.76 1.11
C LEU A 533 1.30 37.64 -0.32
N ASP A 534 2.50 38.14 -0.55
CA ASP A 534 3.21 38.14 -1.84
C ASP A 534 4.15 36.94 -2.01
N LEU A 535 4.37 36.15 -0.97
CA LEU A 535 5.37 35.10 -0.94
C LEU A 535 4.78 33.76 -0.49
N SER A 536 5.15 32.69 -1.18
CA SER A 536 4.67 31.32 -0.92
C SER A 536 5.70 30.31 -1.42
N PRO A 537 5.71 29.08 -0.88
CA PRO A 537 6.54 28.03 -1.45
C PRO A 537 5.98 27.52 -2.77
N ALA A 538 6.86 26.95 -3.58
CA ALA A 538 6.53 25.96 -4.59
C ALA A 538 7.00 24.59 -4.11
N LEU A 539 6.18 23.57 -4.29
CA LEU A 539 6.42 22.21 -3.81
C LEU A 539 6.09 21.18 -4.89
N ASP A 540 6.64 20.00 -4.78
CA ASP A 540 6.40 18.90 -5.68
C ASP A 540 5.94 17.65 -4.91
N TYR A 541 4.82 17.06 -5.34
CA TYR A 541 4.25 15.88 -4.70
C TYR A 541 5.20 14.69 -4.71
N SER A 542 5.80 14.40 -5.85
CA SER A 542 6.65 13.21 -6.03
C SER A 542 8.13 13.49 -5.79
N THR A 543 8.70 14.55 -6.40
CA THR A 543 10.14 14.79 -6.39
C THR A 543 10.63 15.41 -5.10
N ASP A 544 9.86 16.30 -4.48
CA ASP A 544 10.15 16.86 -3.16
C ASP A 544 9.56 16.02 -2.02
N HIS A 545 8.84 14.93 -2.35
CA HIS A 545 8.27 13.98 -1.37
C HIS A 545 7.25 14.57 -0.41
N THR A 546 6.42 15.51 -0.83
CA THR A 546 5.38 16.08 0.05
C THR A 546 4.34 15.05 0.48
N TYR A 547 4.11 14.00 -0.32
CA TYR A 547 3.25 12.87 0.02
C TYR A 547 3.59 12.15 1.33
N LYS A 548 4.82 12.32 1.82
CA LYS A 548 5.27 11.72 3.09
C LYS A 548 4.62 12.37 4.29
N LEU A 549 4.28 13.64 4.21
CA LEU A 549 3.68 14.42 5.27
C LEU A 549 2.19 14.63 5.01
N SER A 550 1.41 14.72 6.08
CA SER A 550 0.03 15.17 5.93
C SER A 550 -0.02 16.64 5.47
N PRO A 551 -0.99 17.02 4.64
CA PRO A 551 -1.23 18.41 4.29
C PRO A 551 -1.34 19.35 5.49
N ALA A 552 -1.97 18.92 6.58
CA ALA A 552 -2.06 19.67 7.82
C ALA A 552 -0.69 20.03 8.42
N ARG A 553 0.30 19.11 8.32
CA ARG A 553 1.68 19.38 8.79
C ARG A 553 2.42 20.33 7.87
N LEU A 554 2.25 20.21 6.55
CA LEU A 554 2.80 21.15 5.60
C LEU A 554 2.25 22.55 5.84
N MET A 555 0.93 22.71 6.01
CA MET A 555 0.30 23.99 6.29
C MET A 555 0.74 24.59 7.63
N TRP A 556 0.96 23.76 8.64
CA TRP A 556 1.54 24.24 9.89
C TRP A 556 2.95 24.83 9.67
N ASN A 557 3.79 24.19 8.85
CA ASN A 557 5.09 24.73 8.48
C ASN A 557 4.95 26.07 7.73
N PHE A 558 4.07 26.16 6.73
CA PHE A 558 3.84 27.39 5.98
C PHE A 558 3.43 28.55 6.90
N ASP A 559 2.52 28.30 7.84
CA ASP A 559 2.04 29.30 8.79
C ASP A 559 3.17 29.75 9.71
N ARG A 560 4.00 28.81 10.22
CA ARG A 560 5.16 29.11 11.07
C ARG A 560 6.26 29.88 10.38
N LEU A 561 6.33 29.79 9.06
CA LEU A 561 7.35 30.44 8.24
C LEU A 561 6.85 31.74 7.63
N GLY A 562 5.61 32.12 7.92
CA GLY A 562 5.00 33.37 7.50
C GLY A 562 4.59 33.41 6.02
N PHE A 563 4.47 32.25 5.35
CA PHE A 563 3.97 32.21 3.99
C PHE A 563 2.45 32.31 3.93
N ALA A 564 1.94 33.26 3.14
CA ALA A 564 0.51 33.48 2.99
C ALA A 564 0.07 33.81 1.56
N GLY A 565 0.99 33.83 0.60
CA GLY A 565 0.71 34.09 -0.80
C GLY A 565 0.09 32.91 -1.54
N PRO A 566 -0.26 33.09 -2.83
CA PRO A 566 -0.70 32.00 -3.70
C PRO A 566 0.37 30.90 -3.81
N MET A 567 -0.03 29.65 -3.62
CA MET A 567 0.86 28.50 -3.65
C MET A 567 1.04 27.96 -5.06
N ASN A 568 2.14 27.28 -5.29
CA ASN A 568 2.39 26.51 -6.49
C ASN A 568 2.73 25.07 -6.12
N GLU A 569 2.13 24.13 -6.79
CA GLU A 569 2.41 22.71 -6.66
C GLU A 569 2.76 22.11 -8.00
N TYR A 570 3.72 21.21 -8.00
CA TYR A 570 4.01 20.31 -9.08
C TYR A 570 3.58 18.89 -8.71
N ILE A 571 2.95 18.19 -9.65
CA ILE A 571 2.85 16.76 -9.65
C ILE A 571 4.00 16.25 -10.53
N GLY A 572 5.04 15.76 -9.91
CA GLY A 572 6.28 15.37 -10.58
C GLY A 572 6.16 14.14 -11.44
N VAL A 573 7.27 13.46 -11.66
CA VAL A 573 7.42 12.46 -12.73
C VAL A 573 7.08 11.03 -12.31
N PHE A 574 6.88 10.73 -11.01
CA PHE A 574 6.98 9.36 -10.52
C PHE A 574 5.62 8.68 -10.30
N TRP A 575 5.15 8.61 -9.11
CA TRP A 575 4.29 7.55 -8.60
C TRP A 575 2.81 7.93 -8.48
N TRP A 576 2.47 9.14 -8.79
CA TRP A 576 1.11 9.69 -8.67
C TRP A 576 0.10 9.05 -9.64
N ASN A 577 0.58 8.44 -10.74
CA ASN A 577 -0.26 7.93 -11.82
C ASN A 577 -0.67 6.47 -11.62
N GLN A 578 -1.70 6.05 -12.38
CA GLN A 578 -2.07 4.66 -12.53
C GLN A 578 -1.04 3.92 -13.39
N ARG A 579 -0.81 2.64 -13.07
CA ARG A 579 0.21 1.82 -13.74
C ARG A 579 -0.28 0.42 -14.06
N GLN A 580 0.24 -0.15 -15.13
CA GLN A 580 0.06 -1.54 -15.53
C GLN A 580 1.42 -2.25 -15.65
N ARG A 581 1.40 -3.57 -15.51
CA ARG A 581 2.61 -4.40 -15.65
C ARG A 581 2.68 -4.97 -17.06
N ILE A 582 3.79 -4.71 -17.76
CA ILE A 582 4.02 -5.15 -19.14
C ILE A 582 5.13 -6.19 -19.19
N GLY A 583 4.94 -7.25 -20.00
CA GLY A 583 5.94 -8.30 -20.24
C GLY A 583 6.21 -9.22 -19.07
N ALA A 584 5.33 -9.23 -18.05
CA ALA A 584 5.45 -10.16 -16.93
C ALA A 584 5.02 -11.57 -17.33
N THR A 585 5.76 -12.57 -16.84
CA THR A 585 5.35 -13.98 -16.91
C THR A 585 5.18 -14.51 -15.51
N ILE A 586 3.95 -14.93 -15.17
CA ILE A 586 3.65 -15.51 -13.87
C ILE A 586 4.02 -16.99 -13.89
N PRO A 587 4.81 -17.48 -12.91
CA PRO A 587 5.12 -18.90 -12.80
C PRO A 587 3.85 -19.72 -12.57
N ALA A 588 3.71 -20.81 -13.31
CA ALA A 588 2.58 -21.72 -13.16
C ALA A 588 3.00 -23.17 -13.37
N VAL A 589 2.35 -24.08 -12.66
CA VAL A 589 2.48 -25.51 -12.84
C VAL A 589 1.11 -26.16 -12.97
N THR A 590 1.00 -27.08 -13.90
CA THR A 590 -0.18 -27.90 -14.10
C THR A 590 0.11 -29.32 -13.63
N VAL A 591 -0.70 -29.81 -12.70
CA VAL A 591 -0.64 -31.18 -12.18
C VAL A 591 -1.85 -31.93 -12.72
N THR A 592 -1.63 -33.08 -13.35
CA THR A 592 -2.71 -33.95 -13.84
C THR A 592 -2.72 -35.24 -13.05
N PHE A 593 -3.85 -35.51 -12.42
CA PHE A 593 -4.17 -36.76 -11.76
C PHE A 593 -4.92 -37.66 -12.77
N ALA A 594 -4.38 -38.83 -13.06
CA ALA A 594 -4.89 -39.75 -14.07
C ALA A 594 -4.93 -41.20 -13.57
N GLY A 595 -5.59 -42.09 -14.30
CA GLY A 595 -5.79 -43.47 -13.90
C GLY A 595 -6.85 -43.64 -12.80
N THR A 596 -6.87 -44.78 -12.19
CA THR A 596 -7.79 -45.15 -11.09
C THR A 596 -7.02 -45.30 -9.80
N TYR A 597 -7.27 -44.41 -8.87
CA TYR A 597 -6.75 -44.52 -7.50
C TYR A 597 -7.63 -45.44 -6.65
N VAL A 598 -7.04 -46.16 -5.74
CA VAL A 598 -7.75 -47.05 -4.83
C VAL A 598 -7.49 -46.67 -3.37
N PRO A 599 -8.36 -47.11 -2.44
CA PRO A 599 -8.11 -46.93 -1.00
C PRO A 599 -6.76 -47.50 -0.57
N GLY A 600 -5.99 -46.63 0.11
CA GLY A 600 -4.60 -46.91 0.50
C GLY A 600 -3.56 -46.18 -0.33
N ASP A 601 -3.96 -45.65 -1.49
CA ASP A 601 -3.10 -44.68 -2.23
C ASP A 601 -2.98 -43.37 -1.45
N ALA A 602 -1.86 -42.70 -1.60
CA ALA A 602 -1.63 -41.34 -1.13
C ALA A 602 -1.09 -40.45 -2.25
N VAL A 603 -1.55 -39.22 -2.33
CA VAL A 603 -1.09 -38.25 -3.31
C VAL A 603 -0.48 -37.05 -2.58
N PHE A 604 0.63 -36.55 -3.09
CA PHE A 604 1.40 -35.45 -2.48
C PHE A 604 1.63 -34.31 -3.45
N VAL A 605 1.53 -33.10 -2.93
CA VAL A 605 1.90 -31.86 -3.61
C VAL A 605 2.82 -31.08 -2.66
N ASN A 606 4.04 -30.78 -3.10
CA ASN A 606 5.05 -30.04 -2.33
C ASN A 606 5.27 -28.67 -2.95
N ILE A 607 5.15 -27.61 -2.16
CA ILE A 607 5.36 -26.22 -2.59
C ILE A 607 6.32 -25.55 -1.59
N GLY A 608 7.49 -25.09 -2.07
CA GLY A 608 8.46 -24.40 -1.22
C GLY A 608 8.96 -25.24 -0.05
N GLY A 609 9.02 -26.57 -0.20
CA GLY A 609 9.44 -27.51 0.85
C GLY A 609 8.32 -27.94 1.82
N GLN A 610 7.12 -27.39 1.69
CA GLN A 610 5.95 -27.82 2.47
C GLN A 610 5.15 -28.87 1.69
N ALA A 611 4.92 -30.03 2.31
CA ALA A 611 4.18 -31.13 1.71
C ALA A 611 2.70 -31.11 2.13
N ILE A 612 1.82 -31.22 1.14
CA ILE A 612 0.40 -31.51 1.33
C ILE A 612 0.18 -32.94 0.91
N GLY A 613 -0.24 -33.81 1.83
CA GLY A 613 -0.56 -35.18 1.55
C GLY A 613 -2.06 -35.47 1.66
N LYS A 614 -2.57 -36.29 0.78
CA LYS A 614 -3.96 -36.78 0.80
C LYS A 614 -4.03 -38.27 0.58
N SER A 615 -4.61 -38.97 1.55
CA SER A 615 -5.00 -40.38 1.38
C SER A 615 -6.26 -40.49 0.52
N VAL A 616 -6.29 -41.43 -0.40
CA VAL A 616 -7.42 -41.65 -1.30
C VAL A 616 -8.48 -42.51 -0.63
N PHE A 617 -9.73 -42.12 -0.73
CA PHE A 617 -10.90 -42.81 -0.20
C PHE A 617 -11.64 -43.58 -1.29
N PRO A 618 -12.49 -44.57 -0.91
CA PRO A 618 -13.32 -45.28 -1.88
C PRO A 618 -14.15 -44.32 -2.72
N ASN A 619 -14.18 -44.53 -4.04
CA ASN A 619 -14.94 -43.76 -5.03
C ASN A 619 -14.52 -42.29 -5.20
N GLU A 620 -13.34 -41.89 -4.71
CA GLU A 620 -12.80 -40.59 -5.03
C GLU A 620 -12.34 -40.51 -6.47
N SER A 621 -12.86 -39.53 -7.18
CA SER A 621 -12.46 -39.26 -8.57
C SER A 621 -11.20 -38.37 -8.62
N ASN A 622 -10.47 -38.43 -9.75
CA ASN A 622 -9.35 -37.53 -9.98
C ASN A 622 -9.74 -36.05 -9.83
N ALA A 623 -10.99 -35.71 -10.17
CA ALA A 623 -11.53 -34.35 -9.99
C ALA A 623 -11.67 -33.96 -8.51
N LEU A 624 -12.05 -34.89 -7.64
CA LEU A 624 -12.12 -34.63 -6.21
C LEU A 624 -10.73 -34.48 -5.59
N ILE A 625 -9.75 -35.28 -6.04
CA ILE A 625 -8.35 -35.15 -5.64
C ILE A 625 -7.80 -33.78 -6.02
N ALA A 626 -7.99 -33.34 -7.29
CA ALA A 626 -7.56 -32.04 -7.76
C ALA A 626 -8.20 -30.89 -6.93
N ARG A 627 -9.50 -30.97 -6.68
CA ARG A 627 -10.22 -29.98 -5.86
C ARG A 627 -9.71 -29.89 -4.44
N HIS A 628 -9.43 -31.05 -3.82
CA HIS A 628 -8.87 -31.07 -2.46
C HIS A 628 -7.60 -30.22 -2.37
N PHE A 629 -6.66 -30.44 -3.28
CA PHE A 629 -5.42 -29.65 -3.28
C PHE A 629 -5.67 -28.17 -3.57
N ALA A 630 -6.57 -27.84 -4.51
CA ALA A 630 -6.90 -26.45 -4.80
C ALA A 630 -7.45 -25.73 -3.57
N TYR A 631 -8.39 -26.35 -2.86
CA TYR A 631 -9.01 -25.77 -1.67
C TYR A 631 -8.03 -25.65 -0.50
N TYR A 632 -7.21 -26.70 -0.30
CA TYR A 632 -6.19 -26.67 0.73
C TYR A 632 -5.15 -25.56 0.50
N ILE A 633 -4.63 -25.46 -0.72
CA ILE A 633 -3.65 -24.44 -1.11
C ILE A 633 -4.25 -23.03 -0.90
N ASN A 634 -5.45 -22.77 -1.41
CA ASN A 634 -6.07 -21.46 -1.29
C ASN A 634 -6.39 -21.07 0.15
N ALA A 635 -6.67 -22.03 1.02
CA ALA A 635 -6.95 -21.78 2.43
C ALA A 635 -5.68 -21.56 3.27
N THR A 636 -4.53 -22.13 2.90
CA THR A 636 -3.36 -22.20 3.77
C THR A 636 -2.11 -21.50 3.24
N TYR A 637 -1.93 -21.40 1.91
CA TYR A 637 -0.76 -20.76 1.31
C TYR A 637 -1.04 -19.31 0.92
N VAL A 638 -0.10 -18.41 1.19
CA VAL A 638 -0.21 -16.99 0.81
C VAL A 638 0.52 -16.67 -0.49
N GLY A 639 1.57 -17.40 -0.86
CA GLY A 639 2.42 -17.11 -2.02
C GLY A 639 1.89 -17.63 -3.35
N VAL A 640 0.94 -18.58 -3.32
CA VAL A 640 0.34 -19.19 -4.52
C VAL A 640 -1.18 -19.23 -4.41
N TRP A 641 -1.86 -19.46 -5.53
CA TRP A 641 -3.27 -19.82 -5.57
C TRP A 641 -3.48 -20.98 -6.56
N ALA A 642 -4.56 -21.72 -6.42
CA ALA A 642 -4.81 -22.90 -7.21
C ALA A 642 -6.25 -22.99 -7.71
N ALA A 643 -6.44 -23.57 -8.89
CA ALA A 643 -7.73 -23.90 -9.47
C ALA A 643 -7.74 -25.34 -9.98
N ALA A 644 -8.89 -26.04 -9.86
CA ALA A 644 -9.06 -27.40 -10.33
C ALA A 644 -10.13 -27.49 -11.42
N VAL A 645 -9.82 -28.16 -12.52
CA VAL A 645 -10.76 -28.45 -13.61
C VAL A 645 -10.64 -29.94 -13.98
N GLY A 646 -11.70 -30.73 -13.70
CA GLY A 646 -11.62 -32.17 -13.83
C GLY A 646 -10.50 -32.74 -12.93
N GLY A 647 -9.71 -33.64 -13.46
CA GLY A 647 -8.54 -34.22 -12.77
C GLY A 647 -7.26 -33.37 -12.88
N THR A 648 -7.36 -32.11 -13.30
CA THR A 648 -6.21 -31.21 -13.46
C THR A 648 -6.26 -30.10 -12.40
N LEU A 649 -5.10 -29.87 -11.77
CA LEU A 649 -4.84 -28.80 -10.80
C LEU A 649 -3.84 -27.83 -11.42
N VAL A 650 -4.22 -26.57 -11.55
CA VAL A 650 -3.33 -25.49 -11.96
C VAL A 650 -2.96 -24.69 -10.71
N ILE A 651 -1.66 -24.52 -10.46
CA ILE A 651 -1.12 -23.72 -9.36
C ILE A 651 -0.34 -22.58 -9.97
N GLU A 652 -0.66 -21.34 -9.59
CA GLU A 652 0.05 -20.15 -10.04
C GLU A 652 0.69 -19.44 -8.85
N SER A 653 1.89 -18.91 -9.05
CA SER A 653 2.47 -17.95 -8.12
C SER A 653 1.65 -16.65 -8.13
N ARG A 654 1.55 -16.00 -6.98
CA ARG A 654 0.83 -14.71 -6.90
C ARG A 654 1.61 -13.55 -7.52
N SER A 655 2.92 -13.69 -7.65
CA SER A 655 3.80 -12.67 -8.20
C SER A 655 4.90 -13.30 -9.07
N PRO A 656 5.37 -12.61 -10.13
CA PRO A 656 6.53 -13.03 -10.89
C PRO A 656 7.86 -12.68 -10.20
N MET A 657 7.84 -12.03 -9.04
CA MET A 657 9.04 -11.61 -8.31
C MET A 657 9.80 -12.80 -7.72
N PRO A 658 11.14 -12.73 -7.60
CA PRO A 658 11.95 -13.83 -7.06
C PRO A 658 11.52 -14.33 -5.66
N ALA A 659 10.97 -13.46 -4.82
CA ALA A 659 10.44 -13.82 -3.51
C ALA A 659 9.24 -14.77 -3.59
N TYR A 660 8.59 -14.88 -4.74
CA TYR A 660 7.46 -15.77 -5.02
C TYR A 660 7.85 -16.92 -5.95
N ALA A 661 9.13 -17.23 -6.08
CA ALA A 661 9.63 -18.41 -6.79
C ALA A 661 9.71 -19.59 -5.82
N PHE A 662 8.97 -20.66 -6.11
CA PHE A 662 8.88 -21.82 -5.24
C PHE A 662 9.43 -23.07 -5.92
N THR A 663 10.10 -23.94 -5.17
CA THR A 663 10.35 -25.31 -5.59
C THR A 663 9.02 -26.06 -5.63
N PHE A 664 8.85 -26.95 -6.60
CA PHE A 664 7.63 -27.71 -6.78
C PHE A 664 7.90 -29.17 -7.10
N ASN A 665 7.10 -30.08 -6.48
CA ASN A 665 7.04 -31.49 -6.83
C ASN A 665 5.65 -32.04 -6.49
N ALA A 666 5.16 -32.97 -7.32
CA ALA A 666 3.94 -33.73 -7.04
C ALA A 666 4.13 -35.22 -7.44
N PHE A 667 3.64 -36.13 -6.62
CA PHE A 667 3.76 -37.57 -6.84
C PHE A 667 2.64 -38.33 -6.15
N ALA A 668 2.51 -39.61 -6.49
CA ALA A 668 1.59 -40.54 -5.83
C ALA A 668 2.36 -41.74 -5.29
N GLU A 669 1.98 -42.19 -4.12
CA GLU A 669 2.34 -43.50 -3.55
C GLU A 669 1.13 -44.42 -3.73
N THR A 670 1.28 -45.48 -4.51
CA THR A 670 0.18 -46.33 -4.91
C THR A 670 0.35 -47.77 -4.36
N VAL A 671 -0.78 -48.39 -4.01
CA VAL A 671 -0.83 -49.80 -3.56
C VAL A 671 -1.21 -50.72 -4.71
N ALA A 672 -1.12 -52.03 -4.50
CA ALA A 672 -1.47 -53.04 -5.49
C ALA A 672 -2.92 -52.87 -6.00
N GLY A 673 -3.10 -52.89 -7.32
CA GLY A 673 -4.39 -52.70 -7.99
C GLY A 673 -4.70 -51.24 -8.38
N SER A 674 -3.89 -50.29 -7.98
CA SER A 674 -3.97 -48.91 -8.45
C SER A 674 -3.34 -48.76 -9.84
N THR A 675 -3.91 -47.87 -10.65
CA THR A 675 -3.33 -47.30 -11.89
C THR A 675 -3.16 -45.81 -11.79
N GLY A 676 -3.34 -45.27 -10.57
CA GLY A 676 -3.23 -43.82 -10.31
C GLY A 676 -1.85 -43.25 -10.66
N SER A 677 -1.79 -42.14 -11.29
CA SER A 677 -0.57 -41.45 -11.69
C SER A 677 -0.67 -39.95 -11.60
N VAL A 678 0.48 -39.30 -11.39
CA VAL A 678 0.61 -37.82 -11.32
C VAL A 678 1.63 -37.41 -12.36
N THR A 679 1.26 -36.43 -13.17
CA THR A 679 2.17 -35.78 -14.12
C THR A 679 2.16 -34.26 -13.91
N THR A 680 3.31 -33.63 -14.14
CA THR A 680 3.49 -32.18 -13.95
C THR A 680 4.06 -31.53 -15.20
N VAL A 681 3.54 -30.33 -15.55
CA VAL A 681 4.05 -29.48 -16.63
C VAL A 681 4.17 -28.05 -16.12
N GLY A 682 5.30 -27.41 -16.42
CA GLY A 682 5.62 -26.06 -15.95
C GLY A 682 6.43 -26.05 -14.66
N ALA A 683 6.64 -24.85 -14.09
CA ALA A 683 7.41 -24.67 -12.87
C ALA A 683 6.98 -23.38 -12.14
N LEU A 684 7.15 -23.34 -10.82
CA LEU A 684 6.83 -22.16 -9.98
C LEU A 684 8.03 -21.23 -9.74
N ASN A 685 9.15 -21.43 -10.42
CA ASN A 685 10.40 -20.66 -10.24
C ASN A 685 10.89 -19.96 -11.51
N THR A 686 10.05 -19.83 -12.52
CA THR A 686 10.42 -19.30 -13.85
C THR A 686 9.75 -17.97 -14.20
N GLY A 687 9.47 -17.14 -13.19
CA GLY A 687 8.79 -15.86 -13.39
C GLY A 687 9.67 -14.81 -14.07
N VAL A 688 9.05 -13.95 -14.87
CA VAL A 688 9.66 -12.72 -15.39
C VAL A 688 8.92 -11.54 -14.77
N PRO A 689 9.59 -10.66 -14.00
CA PRO A 689 8.93 -9.55 -13.31
C PRO A 689 8.20 -8.56 -14.22
N GLY A 690 8.68 -8.39 -15.48
CA GLY A 690 8.19 -7.35 -16.38
C GLY A 690 8.56 -5.95 -15.87
N THR A 691 7.92 -4.94 -16.45
CA THR A 691 8.10 -3.53 -16.10
C THR A 691 6.77 -2.88 -15.76
N TRP A 692 6.76 -2.01 -14.74
CA TRP A 692 5.62 -1.15 -14.46
C TRP A 692 5.63 0.05 -15.43
N GLN A 693 4.57 0.21 -16.20
CA GLN A 693 4.37 1.28 -17.16
C GLN A 693 3.14 2.11 -16.77
N VAL A 694 3.13 3.39 -17.14
CA VAL A 694 1.94 4.24 -17.04
C VAL A 694 0.77 3.59 -17.78
N ASP A 695 -0.41 3.54 -17.14
CA ASP A 695 -1.66 3.05 -17.76
C ASP A 695 -2.57 4.23 -18.13
N PRO A 696 -2.59 4.66 -19.38
CA PRO A 696 -3.41 5.78 -19.82
C PRO A 696 -4.90 5.45 -19.92
N ALA A 697 -5.30 4.19 -19.82
CA ALA A 697 -6.71 3.78 -19.93
C ALA A 697 -7.48 3.93 -18.61
N GLN A 698 -6.79 4.11 -17.50
CA GLN A 698 -7.43 4.26 -16.19
C GLN A 698 -8.00 5.66 -15.97
N SER A 699 -9.16 5.70 -15.32
CA SER A 699 -9.82 6.95 -14.91
C SER A 699 -10.30 6.80 -13.46
N PRO A 700 -9.94 7.72 -12.57
CA PRO A 700 -9.08 8.90 -12.78
C PRO A 700 -7.61 8.53 -13.06
N ALA A 701 -6.87 9.44 -13.68
CA ALA A 701 -5.46 9.23 -14.03
C ALA A 701 -4.53 9.16 -12.82
N LEU A 702 -4.90 9.80 -11.70
CA LEU A 702 -4.17 9.74 -10.45
C LEU A 702 -4.52 8.48 -9.68
N ASN A 703 -3.52 7.85 -9.03
CA ASN A 703 -3.76 6.73 -8.13
C ASN A 703 -4.44 7.17 -6.82
N ARG A 704 -4.95 6.22 -6.03
CA ARG A 704 -5.71 6.46 -4.80
C ARG A 704 -4.97 7.36 -3.82
N GLY A 705 -3.71 7.09 -3.53
CA GLY A 705 -2.93 7.88 -2.58
C GLY A 705 -2.80 9.33 -3.01
N ALA A 706 -2.48 9.58 -4.29
CA ALA A 706 -2.39 10.92 -4.85
C ALA A 706 -3.73 11.65 -4.82
N GLN A 707 -4.85 10.99 -5.15
CA GLN A 707 -6.17 11.60 -5.09
C GLN A 707 -6.54 12.04 -3.65
N ASP A 708 -6.38 11.14 -2.69
CA ASP A 708 -6.79 11.40 -1.30
C ASP A 708 -5.92 12.50 -0.67
N TRP A 709 -4.60 12.49 -0.94
CA TRP A 709 -3.69 13.53 -0.48
C TRP A 709 -4.01 14.91 -1.07
N HIS A 710 -4.25 15.00 -2.38
CA HIS A 710 -4.57 16.27 -3.03
C HIS A 710 -5.93 16.80 -2.60
N ARG A 711 -6.93 15.92 -2.40
CA ARG A 711 -8.22 16.32 -1.84
C ARG A 711 -8.06 16.97 -0.46
N ASP A 712 -7.25 16.38 0.42
CA ASP A 712 -6.92 16.94 1.73
C ASP A 712 -6.14 18.26 1.60
N PHE A 713 -5.12 18.31 0.74
CA PHE A 713 -4.31 19.50 0.52
C PHE A 713 -5.13 20.67 -0.03
N TYR A 714 -5.98 20.44 -1.00
CA TYR A 714 -6.87 21.45 -1.54
C TYR A 714 -7.94 21.87 -0.51
N THR A 715 -8.39 20.97 0.35
CA THR A 715 -9.27 21.30 1.49
C THR A 715 -8.55 22.24 2.46
N GLU A 716 -7.31 21.97 2.81
CA GLU A 716 -6.49 22.83 3.66
C GLU A 716 -6.26 24.22 3.02
N CYS A 717 -6.06 24.29 1.70
CA CYS A 717 -5.96 25.53 0.94
C CYS A 717 -7.28 26.31 0.98
N HIS A 718 -8.41 25.63 0.75
CA HIS A 718 -9.75 26.22 0.77
C HIS A 718 -10.08 26.82 2.14
N LEU A 719 -9.87 26.05 3.22
CA LEU A 719 -10.14 26.50 4.60
C LEU A 719 -9.33 27.75 5.00
N ARG A 720 -8.13 27.93 4.43
CA ARG A 720 -7.28 29.09 4.67
C ARG A 720 -7.45 30.21 3.64
N SER A 721 -8.38 30.05 2.70
CA SER A 721 -8.56 30.97 1.57
C SER A 721 -7.27 31.23 0.79
N ARG A 722 -6.41 30.21 0.64
CA ARG A 722 -5.14 30.28 -0.11
C ARG A 722 -5.35 29.80 -1.54
N PRO A 723 -5.16 30.64 -2.55
CA PRO A 723 -5.14 30.18 -3.93
C PRO A 723 -3.98 29.21 -4.16
N ILE A 724 -4.22 28.18 -4.97
CA ILE A 724 -3.21 27.20 -5.37
C ILE A 724 -3.25 26.98 -6.87
N VAL A 725 -2.08 26.88 -7.48
CA VAL A 725 -1.88 26.53 -8.89
C VAL A 725 -1.13 25.20 -8.95
N THR A 726 -1.69 24.21 -9.62
CA THR A 726 -1.07 22.88 -9.76
C THR A 726 -0.64 22.63 -11.20
N ALA A 727 0.60 22.15 -11.38
CA ALA A 727 1.23 21.75 -12.63
C ALA A 727 1.51 20.26 -12.70
N CYS A 728 1.63 19.72 -13.92
CA CYS A 728 2.16 18.38 -14.16
C CYS A 728 3.44 18.47 -14.97
N SER A 729 4.40 17.59 -14.68
CA SER A 729 5.66 17.49 -15.40
C SER A 729 5.46 17.00 -16.85
N MET A 730 6.34 17.45 -17.74
CA MET A 730 6.49 16.90 -19.10
C MET A 730 7.33 15.61 -19.14
N GLU A 731 7.71 15.08 -18.01
CA GLU A 731 8.44 13.82 -17.89
C GLU A 731 7.61 12.77 -17.16
N LEU A 732 7.77 11.51 -17.55
CA LEU A 732 7.11 10.37 -16.91
C LEU A 732 8.08 9.20 -16.77
N VAL A 733 8.01 8.47 -15.67
CA VAL A 733 8.76 7.22 -15.49
C VAL A 733 8.04 6.09 -16.20
N ASN A 734 8.73 5.44 -17.15
CA ASN A 734 8.21 4.33 -17.95
C ASN A 734 6.83 4.62 -18.58
N PRO A 735 6.69 5.65 -19.43
CA PRO A 735 5.45 5.86 -20.19
C PRO A 735 5.35 4.88 -21.37
N PRO A 736 4.18 4.74 -22.01
CA PRO A 736 4.07 4.13 -23.33
C PRO A 736 4.96 4.84 -24.36
N MET A 737 5.54 4.09 -25.28
CA MET A 737 6.52 4.63 -26.22
C MET A 737 5.94 5.69 -27.18
N GLU A 738 4.64 5.67 -27.42
CA GLU A 738 3.93 6.69 -28.20
C GLU A 738 3.79 8.04 -27.47
N PHE A 739 4.11 8.09 -26.16
CA PHE A 739 4.16 9.34 -25.39
C PHE A 739 5.51 10.04 -25.48
N VAL A 740 6.56 9.30 -25.87
CA VAL A 740 7.95 9.73 -25.71
C VAL A 740 8.39 10.61 -26.88
N ALA A 741 8.98 11.74 -26.57
CA ALA A 741 9.67 12.59 -27.52
C ALA A 741 10.90 11.86 -28.10
N ARG A 742 11.30 12.25 -29.33
CA ARG A 742 12.42 11.63 -30.02
C ARG A 742 13.44 12.65 -30.48
N PHE A 743 14.69 12.22 -30.52
CA PHE A 743 15.82 12.94 -31.11
C PHE A 743 15.80 12.82 -32.65
N PRO A 744 16.65 13.62 -33.36
CA PRO A 744 16.76 13.57 -34.82
C PRO A 744 17.08 12.19 -35.40
N ASP A 745 17.75 11.33 -34.66
CA ASP A 745 18.06 9.94 -35.07
C ASP A 745 16.92 8.95 -34.76
N GLY A 746 15.81 9.43 -34.23
CA GLY A 746 14.67 8.62 -33.82
C GLY A 746 14.80 7.95 -32.43
N ALA A 747 15.92 8.12 -31.72
CA ALA A 747 16.10 7.60 -30.38
C ALA A 747 15.14 8.31 -29.38
N PRO A 748 14.58 7.58 -28.39
CA PRO A 748 13.73 8.18 -27.37
C PRO A 748 14.53 9.13 -26.47
N VAL A 749 13.91 10.21 -26.03
CA VAL A 749 14.49 11.15 -25.08
C VAL A 749 14.28 10.61 -23.67
N ILE A 750 15.35 10.02 -23.11
CA ILE A 750 15.37 9.49 -21.75
C ILE A 750 16.21 10.43 -20.89
N THR A 751 15.61 10.91 -19.81
CA THR A 751 16.24 11.81 -18.85
C THR A 751 16.40 11.14 -17.50
N SER A 752 17.31 11.64 -16.68
CA SER A 752 17.44 11.20 -15.29
C SER A 752 16.97 12.33 -14.38
N VAL A 753 16.03 12.05 -13.53
CA VAL A 753 15.49 13.01 -12.54
C VAL A 753 16.30 13.05 -11.23
N GLY A 754 17.53 12.51 -11.21
CA GLY A 754 18.43 12.59 -10.07
C GLY A 754 18.15 11.60 -8.92
N PHE A 755 17.26 10.62 -9.11
CA PHE A 755 16.91 9.65 -8.08
C PHE A 755 17.41 8.24 -8.41
N GLY A 756 18.73 8.05 -8.32
CA GLY A 756 19.34 6.73 -8.47
C GLY A 756 19.21 6.18 -9.90
N SER A 757 18.67 4.97 -10.01
CA SER A 757 18.49 4.26 -11.30
C SER A 757 17.17 4.58 -12.01
N LEU A 758 16.35 5.47 -11.49
CA LEU A 758 15.07 5.83 -12.12
C LEU A 758 15.31 6.80 -13.26
N ASN A 759 14.93 6.38 -14.47
CA ASN A 759 14.94 7.21 -15.66
C ASN A 759 13.53 7.67 -15.98
N SER A 760 13.37 8.95 -16.31
CA SER A 760 12.15 9.48 -16.90
C SER A 760 12.29 9.59 -18.41
N ALA A 761 11.19 9.53 -19.12
CA ALA A 761 11.11 9.85 -20.53
C ALA A 761 10.45 11.21 -20.71
N HIS A 762 11.06 12.06 -21.52
CA HIS A 762 10.45 13.34 -21.90
C HIS A 762 9.28 13.10 -22.86
N CYS A 763 8.14 13.75 -22.60
CA CYS A 763 6.91 13.52 -23.34
C CYS A 763 6.84 14.38 -24.61
N SER A 764 6.27 13.79 -25.66
CA SER A 764 6.01 14.49 -26.93
C SER A 764 4.73 15.34 -26.88
N PHE A 765 4.51 16.15 -27.89
CA PHE A 765 3.23 16.83 -28.13
C PHE A 765 2.31 16.05 -29.09
N ALA A 766 2.50 14.73 -29.20
CA ALA A 766 1.64 13.85 -29.96
C ALA A 766 0.25 13.67 -29.34
N ALA A 767 -0.74 13.27 -30.14
CA ALA A 767 -2.13 13.11 -29.71
C ALA A 767 -2.30 12.11 -28.54
N PRO A 768 -1.63 10.96 -28.52
CA PRO A 768 -1.73 10.03 -27.37
C PRO A 768 -1.34 10.71 -26.04
N MET A 769 -0.20 11.40 -26.00
CA MET A 769 0.24 12.13 -24.82
C MET A 769 -0.69 13.30 -24.48
N ARG A 770 -1.12 14.07 -25.48
CA ARG A 770 -2.07 15.18 -25.28
C ARG A 770 -3.39 14.69 -24.66
N ASN A 771 -3.90 13.54 -25.10
CA ASN A 771 -5.14 12.97 -24.55
C ASN A 771 -4.94 12.51 -23.10
N TYR A 772 -3.80 11.93 -22.78
CA TYR A 772 -3.44 11.58 -21.40
C TYR A 772 -3.33 12.83 -20.52
N GLN A 773 -2.63 13.89 -20.98
CA GLN A 773 -2.54 15.15 -20.25
C GLN A 773 -3.92 15.79 -20.01
N LYS A 774 -4.83 15.76 -21.00
CA LYS A 774 -6.22 16.20 -20.82
C LYS A 774 -6.90 15.48 -19.65
N ALA A 775 -6.73 14.15 -19.55
CA ALA A 775 -7.32 13.36 -18.46
C ALA A 775 -6.68 13.70 -17.12
N VAL A 776 -5.36 13.90 -17.06
CA VAL A 776 -4.63 14.29 -15.83
C VAL A 776 -5.09 15.66 -15.34
N TYR A 777 -5.05 16.70 -16.21
CA TYR A 777 -5.45 18.06 -15.83
C TYR A 777 -6.92 18.14 -15.42
N LEU A 778 -7.80 17.38 -16.10
CA LEU A 778 -9.21 17.31 -15.70
C LEU A 778 -9.37 16.61 -14.34
N SER A 779 -8.60 15.57 -14.06
CA SER A 779 -8.63 14.89 -12.75
C SER A 779 -8.25 15.84 -11.60
N ILE A 780 -7.21 16.65 -11.80
CA ILE A 780 -6.78 17.68 -10.84
C ILE A 780 -7.87 18.75 -10.67
N ALA A 781 -8.42 19.26 -11.77
CA ALA A 781 -9.49 20.26 -11.75
C ALA A 781 -10.73 19.74 -11.00
N ASN A 782 -11.10 18.47 -11.18
CA ASN A 782 -12.19 17.84 -10.45
C ASN A 782 -11.94 17.81 -8.94
N LEU A 783 -10.74 17.44 -8.49
CA LEU A 783 -10.38 17.44 -7.07
C LEU A 783 -10.42 18.85 -6.45
N MET A 784 -9.95 19.87 -7.16
CA MET A 784 -10.06 21.26 -6.72
C MET A 784 -11.52 21.70 -6.61
N ALA A 785 -12.33 21.40 -7.61
CA ALA A 785 -13.74 21.78 -7.64
C ALA A 785 -14.56 21.02 -6.57
N GLU A 786 -14.24 19.76 -6.30
CA GLU A 786 -14.88 18.94 -5.27
C GLU A 786 -14.81 19.60 -3.88
N VAL A 787 -13.71 20.26 -3.56
CA VAL A 787 -13.52 20.96 -2.28
C VAL A 787 -13.91 22.44 -2.31
N GLY A 788 -14.50 22.92 -3.41
CA GLY A 788 -14.98 24.30 -3.55
C GLY A 788 -13.94 25.31 -4.03
N LEU A 789 -12.78 24.88 -4.50
CA LEU A 789 -11.82 25.78 -5.16
C LEU A 789 -12.16 26.00 -6.63
N VAL A 790 -11.89 27.16 -7.14
CA VAL A 790 -11.83 27.39 -8.60
C VAL A 790 -10.56 26.75 -9.11
N PRO A 791 -10.62 25.80 -10.08
CA PRO A 791 -9.43 25.17 -10.61
C PRO A 791 -8.43 26.19 -11.17
N GLN A 792 -7.18 26.12 -10.72
CA GLN A 792 -6.06 26.88 -11.25
C GLN A 792 -4.94 25.91 -11.60
N LEU A 793 -4.64 25.82 -12.89
CA LEU A 793 -3.74 24.83 -13.46
C LEU A 793 -2.56 25.52 -14.13
N GLN A 794 -1.39 24.94 -14.03
CA GLN A 794 -0.19 25.45 -14.69
C GLN A 794 0.25 24.48 -15.78
N LEU A 795 0.46 24.99 -16.98
CA LEU A 795 1.19 24.28 -18.01
C LEU A 795 2.68 24.56 -17.77
N GLY A 796 3.31 23.60 -17.05
CA GLY A 796 4.69 23.74 -16.62
C GLY A 796 5.64 23.11 -17.62
N GLU A 797 6.67 23.88 -18.02
CA GLU A 797 7.73 23.42 -18.92
C GLU A 797 7.24 22.87 -20.27
N PHE A 798 6.11 23.38 -20.76
CA PHE A 798 5.59 23.04 -22.09
C PHE A 798 6.42 23.75 -23.16
N LEU A 799 7.50 23.07 -23.58
CA LEU A 799 8.43 23.60 -24.57
C LEU A 799 9.14 22.49 -25.35
N TRP A 800 9.69 22.87 -26.51
CA TRP A 800 10.59 22.04 -27.26
C TRP A 800 11.98 22.09 -26.65
N TRP A 801 12.38 20.97 -26.01
CA TRP A 801 13.64 20.88 -25.28
C TRP A 801 14.81 20.52 -26.19
N PHE A 802 16.00 21.00 -25.83
CA PHE A 802 17.27 20.54 -26.32
C PHE A 802 18.01 19.78 -25.21
N PHE A 803 18.44 18.58 -25.50
CA PHE A 803 19.23 17.77 -24.59
C PHE A 803 20.58 17.48 -25.21
N SER A 804 21.66 17.94 -24.57
CA SER A 804 23.03 17.65 -24.99
C SER A 804 23.51 16.31 -24.41
N ASN A 805 24.22 15.53 -25.20
CA ASN A 805 24.97 14.33 -24.76
C ASN A 805 24.13 13.23 -24.06
N GLN A 806 22.84 13.12 -24.40
CA GLN A 806 21.96 12.15 -23.75
C GLN A 806 21.70 10.87 -24.55
N THR A 807 22.27 10.76 -25.74
CA THR A 807 22.18 9.56 -26.59
C THR A 807 23.53 9.18 -27.16
N SER A 808 23.61 7.98 -27.75
CA SER A 808 24.75 7.56 -28.56
C SER A 808 25.02 8.47 -29.77
N SER A 809 24.03 9.26 -30.19
CA SER A 809 24.09 10.23 -31.29
C SER A 809 24.46 11.65 -30.87
N GLY A 810 24.65 11.89 -29.55
CA GLY A 810 25.07 13.20 -29.06
C GLY A 810 23.91 14.15 -28.66
N GLY A 811 22.66 13.69 -28.61
CA GLY A 811 21.50 14.50 -28.22
C GLY A 811 20.91 15.29 -29.37
N GLY A 812 20.21 16.38 -29.08
CA GLY A 812 19.58 17.28 -30.05
C GLY A 812 18.26 17.84 -29.58
N MET A 813 17.48 18.34 -30.54
CA MET A 813 16.13 18.82 -30.28
C MET A 813 15.15 17.67 -30.17
N ALA A 814 14.16 17.78 -29.26
CA ALA A 814 13.23 16.70 -28.89
C ALA A 814 11.86 16.78 -29.58
N TYR A 815 11.79 16.92 -30.91
CA TYR A 815 10.53 17.04 -31.65
C TYR A 815 10.40 16.07 -32.84
N TYR A 816 11.14 14.97 -32.82
CA TYR A 816 11.18 14.03 -33.95
C TYR A 816 10.23 12.84 -33.76
N ASP A 817 9.20 12.97 -32.93
CA ASP A 817 8.15 11.94 -32.85
C ASP A 817 7.39 11.79 -34.17
N ASP A 818 6.87 10.59 -34.42
CA ASP A 818 6.27 10.20 -35.70
C ASP A 818 5.07 11.09 -36.09
N GLU A 819 4.24 11.50 -35.12
CA GLU A 819 3.08 12.37 -35.39
C GLU A 819 3.51 13.78 -35.78
N THR A 820 4.46 14.36 -35.07
CA THR A 820 4.99 15.69 -35.40
C THR A 820 5.61 15.69 -36.80
N GLN A 821 6.38 14.65 -37.15
CA GLN A 821 6.94 14.50 -38.49
C GLN A 821 5.88 14.35 -39.59
N ALA A 822 4.84 13.51 -39.34
CA ALA A 822 3.75 13.31 -40.30
C ALA A 822 2.93 14.58 -40.52
N LEU A 823 2.62 15.32 -39.44
CA LEU A 823 1.89 16.59 -39.52
C LEU A 823 2.71 17.69 -40.20
N ALA A 824 4.01 17.72 -39.96
CA ALA A 824 4.90 18.63 -40.66
C ALA A 824 4.94 18.35 -42.16
N LEU A 825 5.06 17.07 -42.54
CA LEU A 825 5.00 16.67 -43.97
C LEU A 825 3.69 17.08 -44.64
N ALA A 826 2.56 16.90 -43.92
CA ALA A 826 1.25 17.30 -44.46
C ALA A 826 1.11 18.83 -44.62
N ALA A 827 1.65 19.59 -43.64
CA ALA A 827 1.54 21.05 -43.61
C ALA A 827 2.52 21.75 -44.58
N LEU A 828 3.74 21.22 -44.69
CA LEU A 828 4.82 21.83 -45.46
C LEU A 828 5.01 21.25 -46.86
N GLY A 829 4.38 20.11 -47.13
CA GLY A 829 4.58 19.37 -48.40
C GLY A 829 5.96 18.72 -48.55
N ARG A 830 6.76 18.69 -47.49
CA ARG A 830 8.11 18.12 -47.39
C ARG A 830 8.44 17.72 -45.96
N PRO A 831 9.47 16.88 -45.72
CA PRO A 831 9.94 16.57 -44.38
C PRO A 831 10.33 17.82 -43.60
N LEU A 832 10.12 17.77 -42.27
CA LEU A 832 10.55 18.84 -41.38
C LEU A 832 12.07 19.02 -41.43
N HIS A 833 12.51 20.25 -41.46
CA HIS A 833 13.94 20.59 -41.39
C HIS A 833 14.54 20.08 -40.08
N THR A 834 15.73 19.48 -40.15
CA THR A 834 16.44 18.99 -38.98
C THR A 834 17.21 20.13 -38.32
N PHE A 835 16.59 20.73 -37.33
CA PHE A 835 17.30 21.62 -36.41
C PHE A 835 18.09 20.76 -35.40
N VAL A 836 19.37 21.03 -35.25
CA VAL A 836 20.29 20.22 -34.41
C VAL A 836 20.59 20.92 -33.08
N GLN A 837 20.54 22.23 -33.04
CA GLN A 837 20.95 23.01 -31.88
C GLN A 837 19.94 24.14 -31.54
N PRO A 838 19.84 24.55 -30.28
CA PRO A 838 18.97 25.65 -29.87
C PRO A 838 19.40 27.01 -30.48
N THR A 839 20.64 27.10 -30.97
CA THR A 839 21.22 28.28 -31.59
C THR A 839 20.97 28.40 -33.10
N ASP A 840 20.35 27.42 -33.75
CA ASP A 840 19.97 27.52 -35.13
C ASP A 840 19.07 28.75 -35.34
N ASP A 841 19.33 29.54 -36.39
CA ASP A 841 18.57 30.74 -36.62
C ASP A 841 17.36 30.47 -37.54
N PRO A 842 16.12 30.52 -36.99
CA PRO A 842 14.93 30.27 -37.81
C PRO A 842 14.68 31.31 -38.91
N ALA A 843 15.26 32.48 -38.81
CA ALA A 843 15.15 33.49 -39.86
C ALA A 843 16.03 33.18 -41.09
N ILE A 844 17.12 32.45 -40.89
CA ILE A 844 18.06 32.06 -41.93
C ILE A 844 17.71 30.68 -42.45
N ASN A 845 17.36 29.74 -41.52
CA ASN A 845 17.16 28.33 -41.80
C ASN A 845 15.71 27.93 -41.54
N ALA A 846 14.97 27.56 -42.56
CA ALA A 846 13.68 26.91 -42.46
C ALA A 846 12.65 27.61 -41.56
N GLY A 847 12.39 28.91 -41.80
CA GLY A 847 11.44 29.70 -40.98
C GLY A 847 10.03 29.15 -40.95
N ALA A 848 9.53 28.51 -42.06
CA ALA A 848 8.22 27.86 -42.09
C ALA A 848 8.15 26.64 -41.12
N ASP A 849 9.26 25.90 -40.99
CA ASP A 849 9.36 24.75 -40.04
C ASP A 849 9.37 25.23 -38.59
N ALA A 850 10.10 26.28 -38.30
CA ALA A 850 10.08 26.89 -36.96
C ALA A 850 8.69 27.42 -36.58
N VAL A 851 7.97 28.07 -37.54
CA VAL A 851 6.56 28.51 -37.35
C VAL A 851 5.65 27.28 -37.12
N PHE A 852 5.85 26.18 -37.84
CA PHE A 852 5.09 24.96 -37.63
C PHE A 852 5.26 24.44 -36.21
N LEU A 853 6.50 24.30 -35.73
CA LEU A 853 6.79 23.86 -34.34
C LEU A 853 6.16 24.80 -33.30
N ARG A 854 6.31 26.11 -33.48
CA ARG A 854 5.72 27.14 -32.62
C ARG A 854 4.19 27.02 -32.52
N ASN A 855 3.51 26.80 -33.64
CA ASN A 855 2.06 26.62 -33.70
C ASN A 855 1.63 25.29 -33.08
N ARG A 856 2.39 24.22 -33.30
CA ARG A 856 2.14 22.91 -32.70
C ARG A 856 2.11 22.98 -31.18
N LEU A 857 3.08 23.69 -30.57
CA LEU A 857 3.13 23.92 -29.13
C LEU A 857 1.89 24.69 -28.62
N ARG A 858 1.53 25.80 -29.29
CA ARG A 858 0.33 26.57 -28.99
C ARG A 858 -0.94 25.72 -29.03
N ASP A 859 -1.12 24.97 -30.10
CA ASP A 859 -2.34 24.17 -30.34
C ASP A 859 -2.46 23.02 -29.33
N HIS A 860 -1.33 22.45 -28.89
CA HIS A 860 -1.31 21.44 -27.83
C HIS A 860 -1.80 22.03 -26.50
N ALA A 861 -1.27 23.17 -26.08
CA ALA A 861 -1.70 23.86 -24.87
C ALA A 861 -3.18 24.27 -24.93
N ALA A 862 -3.61 24.89 -26.06
CA ALA A 862 -4.99 25.30 -26.26
C ALA A 862 -5.99 24.12 -26.19
N ALA A 863 -5.59 22.93 -26.66
CA ALA A 863 -6.43 21.74 -26.61
C ALA A 863 -6.63 21.22 -25.18
N ILE A 864 -5.64 21.34 -24.30
CA ILE A 864 -5.77 20.98 -22.87
C ILE A 864 -6.66 22.00 -22.15
N ILE A 865 -6.41 23.30 -22.37
CA ILE A 865 -7.21 24.40 -21.79
C ILE A 865 -8.70 24.22 -22.14
N ALA A 866 -9.01 24.09 -23.43
CA ALA A 866 -10.38 23.90 -23.90
C ALA A 866 -11.05 22.66 -23.31
N HIS A 867 -10.31 21.56 -23.16
CA HIS A 867 -10.84 20.32 -22.60
C HIS A 867 -11.26 20.48 -21.13
N VAL A 868 -10.42 21.10 -20.30
CA VAL A 868 -10.74 21.36 -18.90
C VAL A 868 -11.87 22.37 -18.76
N GLN A 869 -11.84 23.45 -19.53
CA GLN A 869 -12.88 24.51 -19.52
C GLN A 869 -14.24 24.02 -20.00
N ALA A 870 -14.31 22.96 -20.79
CA ALA A 870 -15.57 22.34 -21.17
C ALA A 870 -16.33 21.78 -19.97
N THR A 871 -15.62 21.34 -18.92
CA THR A 871 -16.21 20.86 -17.64
C THR A 871 -16.21 21.94 -16.57
N HIS A 872 -15.13 22.72 -16.49
CA HIS A 872 -14.93 23.79 -15.51
C HIS A 872 -14.72 25.13 -16.20
N PRO A 873 -15.79 25.83 -16.63
CA PRO A 873 -15.66 27.06 -17.42
C PRO A 873 -14.92 28.21 -16.72
N ALA A 874 -14.89 28.20 -15.37
CA ALA A 874 -14.19 29.17 -14.56
C ALA A 874 -12.71 28.82 -14.31
N ALA A 875 -12.22 27.68 -14.82
CA ALA A 875 -10.84 27.25 -14.64
C ALA A 875 -9.86 28.26 -15.22
N LYS A 876 -8.81 28.57 -14.47
CA LYS A 876 -7.74 29.50 -14.83
C LYS A 876 -6.48 28.75 -15.19
N PHE A 877 -5.70 29.33 -16.11
CA PHE A 877 -4.47 28.73 -16.58
C PHE A 877 -3.27 29.65 -16.42
N GLU A 878 -2.16 29.10 -15.96
CA GLU A 878 -0.87 29.76 -15.85
C GLU A 878 0.13 29.08 -16.80
N LEU A 879 0.93 29.83 -17.50
CA LEU A 879 2.08 29.32 -18.24
C LEU A 879 3.33 29.51 -17.39
N LEU A 880 4.10 28.44 -17.16
CA LEU A 880 5.47 28.52 -16.65
C LEU A 880 6.44 28.59 -17.83
N PHE A 881 7.28 29.61 -17.84
CA PHE A 881 8.25 29.86 -18.91
C PHE A 881 9.69 29.86 -18.36
N PRO A 882 10.46 28.79 -18.58
CA PRO A 882 11.86 28.73 -18.21
C PRO A 882 12.71 29.64 -19.13
N TYR A 883 13.14 30.76 -18.61
CA TYR A 883 13.84 31.78 -19.43
C TYR A 883 15.29 31.42 -19.73
N ASP A 884 15.95 30.71 -18.84
CA ASP A 884 17.35 30.27 -19.02
C ASP A 884 17.53 29.38 -20.25
N VAL A 885 16.60 28.41 -20.47
CA VAL A 885 16.61 27.55 -21.67
C VAL A 885 16.05 28.27 -22.90
N ASN A 886 15.35 29.38 -22.74
CA ASN A 886 14.75 30.19 -23.80
C ASN A 886 15.39 31.59 -23.95
N HIS A 887 16.56 31.82 -23.36
CA HIS A 887 17.37 32.99 -23.61
C HIS A 887 17.78 33.05 -25.09
N PRO A 888 17.79 34.23 -25.77
CA PRO A 888 18.04 34.31 -27.21
C PRO A 888 19.48 33.90 -27.63
N THR A 889 20.41 33.83 -26.68
CA THR A 889 21.77 33.32 -26.88
C THR A 889 22.15 32.38 -25.74
N PRO A 890 23.10 31.44 -25.93
CA PRO A 890 23.61 30.62 -24.84
C PRO A 890 24.14 31.47 -23.67
N ALA A 891 23.64 31.23 -22.48
CA ALA A 891 23.94 32.02 -21.29
C ALA A 891 23.99 31.11 -20.03
N GLY A 892 24.47 31.67 -18.91
CA GLY A 892 24.61 30.94 -17.64
C GLY A 892 25.77 29.97 -17.60
N VAL A 893 25.78 29.11 -16.60
CA VAL A 893 26.82 28.06 -16.38
C VAL A 893 26.66 26.92 -17.39
N PHE A 894 25.41 26.56 -17.70
CA PHE A 894 25.11 25.47 -18.62
C PHE A 894 25.04 25.88 -20.08
N HIS A 895 25.24 27.18 -20.37
CA HIS A 895 25.16 27.75 -21.74
C HIS A 895 23.87 27.36 -22.48
N LEU A 896 22.75 27.40 -21.76
CA LEU A 896 21.41 27.09 -22.29
C LEU A 896 20.89 28.28 -23.12
N GLY A 897 19.89 28.00 -23.96
CA GLY A 897 19.25 28.98 -24.82
C GLY A 897 19.77 29.01 -26.25
N GLY A 898 19.15 29.87 -27.06
CA GLY A 898 19.46 30.05 -28.48
C GLY A 898 18.30 30.65 -29.26
N ALA A 899 18.61 31.15 -30.48
CA ALA A 899 17.62 31.81 -31.32
C ALA A 899 16.43 30.95 -31.68
N LEU A 900 16.66 29.63 -31.96
CA LEU A 900 15.60 28.67 -32.22
C LEU A 900 14.67 28.47 -31.04
N ASN A 901 15.25 28.14 -29.85
CA ASN A 901 14.44 27.91 -28.64
C ASN A 901 13.59 29.13 -28.30
N ARG A 902 14.18 30.31 -28.35
CA ARG A 902 13.46 31.57 -28.11
C ARG A 902 12.29 31.73 -29.06
N PHE A 903 12.44 31.36 -30.32
CA PHE A 903 11.39 31.52 -31.33
C PHE A 903 10.29 30.43 -31.19
N ILE A 904 10.64 29.15 -31.12
CA ILE A 904 9.65 28.05 -31.18
C ILE A 904 8.90 27.87 -29.85
N ASN A 905 9.49 28.27 -28.72
CA ASN A 905 8.91 28.11 -27.40
C ASN A 905 8.11 29.32 -26.91
N LEU A 906 8.05 30.39 -27.66
CA LEU A 906 7.18 31.54 -27.36
C LEU A 906 6.25 31.82 -28.52
N PRO A 907 5.11 31.12 -28.64
CA PRO A 907 4.06 31.45 -29.60
C PRO A 907 3.69 32.95 -29.57
N ALA A 908 3.41 33.54 -30.74
CA ALA A 908 3.09 34.96 -30.83
C ALA A 908 1.87 35.36 -29.98
N GLU A 909 0.92 34.42 -29.85
CA GLU A 909 -0.28 34.62 -29.02
C GLU A 909 0.06 34.63 -27.53
N TRP A 910 1.21 34.10 -27.09
CA TRP A 910 1.66 34.08 -25.68
C TRP A 910 2.47 35.31 -25.29
N GLU A 911 2.88 36.11 -26.26
CA GLU A 911 3.67 37.33 -25.99
C GLU A 911 2.90 38.37 -25.18
N THR A 912 1.56 38.39 -25.32
CA THR A 912 0.69 39.29 -24.54
C THR A 912 -0.46 38.52 -23.91
N LYS A 913 -1.02 39.01 -22.81
CA LYS A 913 -2.15 38.36 -22.14
C LYS A 913 -3.39 38.21 -23.00
N PRO A 914 -3.87 39.27 -23.73
CA PRO A 914 -5.01 39.14 -24.64
C PRO A 914 -4.70 38.13 -25.76
N GLY A 915 -5.49 37.05 -25.82
CA GLY A 915 -5.34 36.02 -26.87
C GLY A 915 -4.41 34.84 -26.51
N SER A 916 -3.67 34.91 -25.38
CA SER A 916 -2.76 33.84 -24.98
C SER A 916 -3.48 32.57 -24.51
N GLY A 917 -4.72 32.68 -24.01
CA GLY A 917 -5.42 31.60 -23.34
C GLY A 917 -5.02 31.43 -21.87
N PHE A 918 -4.02 32.17 -21.39
CA PHE A 918 -3.52 32.14 -20.02
C PHE A 918 -3.97 33.35 -19.20
N ASP A 919 -4.29 33.12 -17.93
CA ASP A 919 -4.62 34.16 -16.96
C ASP A 919 -3.37 34.83 -16.39
N THR A 920 -2.31 34.03 -16.20
CA THR A 920 -1.03 34.43 -15.62
C THR A 920 0.16 33.82 -16.38
N LEU A 921 1.28 34.53 -16.35
CA LEU A 921 2.57 34.10 -16.86
C LEU A 921 3.57 34.07 -15.69
N LYS A 922 4.10 32.90 -15.40
CA LYS A 922 5.15 32.71 -14.41
C LYS A 922 6.49 32.50 -15.09
N MET A 923 7.47 33.27 -14.70
CA MET A 923 8.83 33.19 -15.20
C MET A 923 9.70 32.40 -14.21
N GLU A 924 10.64 31.65 -14.71
CA GLU A 924 11.73 31.04 -13.93
C GLU A 924 13.07 31.19 -14.66
N ALA A 925 14.15 31.08 -13.91
CA ALA A 925 15.51 31.15 -14.43
C ALA A 925 16.47 30.35 -13.50
N LEU A 926 16.30 29.03 -13.45
CA LEU A 926 16.98 28.15 -12.49
C LEU A 926 18.52 28.23 -12.61
N ASP A 927 19.07 28.17 -13.83
CA ASP A 927 20.53 28.31 -14.02
C ASP A 927 21.03 29.68 -13.55
N PHE A 928 20.29 30.73 -13.87
CA PHE A 928 20.75 32.08 -13.57
C PHE A 928 20.75 32.40 -12.08
N GLY A 929 19.77 31.92 -11.34
CA GLY A 929 19.66 32.14 -9.90
C GLY A 929 20.49 31.15 -9.07
N ALA A 930 20.35 29.84 -9.34
CA ALA A 930 20.91 28.80 -8.50
C ALA A 930 22.39 28.47 -8.79
N TRP A 931 22.79 28.46 -10.06
CA TRP A 931 24.15 28.01 -10.45
C TRP A 931 25.06 29.13 -10.87
N SER A 932 24.68 29.94 -11.84
CA SER A 932 25.53 31.07 -12.29
C SER A 932 25.53 32.25 -11.35
N ARG A 933 24.49 32.40 -10.52
CA ARG A 933 24.28 33.51 -9.60
C ARG A 933 24.37 34.88 -10.32
N ASN A 934 23.94 34.90 -11.58
CA ASN A 934 23.97 36.08 -12.43
C ASN A 934 22.66 36.84 -12.33
N LEU A 935 22.62 37.84 -11.47
CA LEU A 935 21.44 38.63 -11.19
C LEU A 935 20.99 39.51 -12.36
N ASP A 936 21.89 39.86 -13.28
CA ASP A 936 21.52 40.62 -14.48
C ASP A 936 20.70 39.76 -15.44
N LEU A 937 21.08 38.48 -15.62
CA LEU A 937 20.30 37.54 -16.41
C LEU A 937 18.96 37.19 -15.71
N ALA A 938 18.95 37.00 -14.39
CA ALA A 938 17.71 36.82 -13.63
C ALA A 938 16.79 38.04 -13.78
N LYS A 939 17.31 39.25 -13.75
CA LYS A 939 16.54 40.46 -14.00
C LYS A 939 15.92 40.51 -15.40
N MET A 940 16.66 40.02 -16.42
CA MET A 940 16.09 39.92 -17.78
C MET A 940 14.91 38.95 -17.82
N ALA A 941 14.99 37.81 -17.11
CA ALA A 941 13.88 36.86 -16.98
C ALA A 941 12.66 37.52 -16.33
N ILE A 942 12.86 38.24 -15.21
CA ILE A 942 11.78 38.96 -14.49
C ILE A 942 11.11 40.02 -15.38
N ARG A 943 11.90 40.74 -16.19
CA ARG A 943 11.41 41.82 -17.02
C ARG A 943 10.74 41.40 -18.32
N LEU A 944 11.08 40.23 -18.87
CA LEU A 944 10.59 39.80 -20.17
C LEU A 944 9.07 39.94 -20.34
N PRO A 945 8.21 39.43 -19.43
CA PRO A 945 6.76 39.57 -19.61
C PRO A 945 6.30 41.02 -19.57
N LEU A 946 6.96 41.86 -18.76
CA LEU A 946 6.64 43.29 -18.65
C LEU A 946 7.03 44.01 -19.93
N ASP A 947 8.18 43.71 -20.51
CA ASP A 947 8.67 44.29 -21.77
C ASP A 947 7.81 43.85 -22.98
N LEU A 948 7.19 42.65 -22.90
CA LEU A 948 6.21 42.17 -23.88
C LEU A 948 4.80 42.77 -23.69
N GLY A 949 4.57 43.50 -22.58
CA GLY A 949 3.28 44.16 -22.32
C GLY A 949 2.28 43.36 -21.48
N TRP A 950 2.69 42.32 -20.80
CA TRP A 950 1.84 41.63 -19.81
C TRP A 950 1.53 42.57 -18.63
N PRO A 951 0.26 42.66 -18.18
CA PRO A 951 -0.08 43.40 -16.97
C PRO A 951 0.69 42.84 -15.76
N LYS A 952 1.33 43.69 -14.97
CA LYS A 952 2.07 43.27 -13.75
C LYS A 952 1.26 42.34 -12.84
N ALA A 953 -0.03 42.64 -12.65
CA ALA A 953 -0.92 41.81 -11.83
C ALA A 953 -1.07 40.34 -12.31
N SER A 954 -0.70 40.05 -13.55
CA SER A 954 -0.77 38.75 -14.19
C SER A 954 0.59 38.10 -14.34
N VAL A 955 1.66 38.71 -13.83
CA VAL A 955 3.01 38.17 -13.88
C VAL A 955 3.38 37.60 -12.51
N ARG A 956 4.01 36.42 -12.50
CA ARG A 956 4.55 35.75 -11.32
C ARG A 956 6.00 35.38 -11.56
N TYR A 957 6.72 35.08 -10.48
CA TYR A 957 8.10 34.67 -10.57
C TYR A 957 8.39 33.47 -9.65
N LEU A 958 9.17 32.51 -10.14
CA LEU A 958 9.66 31.37 -9.39
C LEU A 958 11.14 31.60 -9.06
N VAL A 959 11.46 31.72 -7.78
CA VAL A 959 12.83 31.89 -7.29
C VAL A 959 13.40 30.55 -6.89
N PRO A 960 14.55 30.11 -7.45
CA PRO A 960 15.16 28.84 -7.08
C PRO A 960 15.92 28.95 -5.75
N VAL A 961 15.50 28.19 -4.76
CA VAL A 961 16.23 27.96 -3.50
C VAL A 961 16.83 26.57 -3.56
N PHE A 962 17.86 26.38 -4.36
CA PHE A 962 18.38 25.05 -4.65
C PHE A 962 19.58 24.63 -3.79
N ARG A 963 20.35 25.61 -3.29
CA ARG A 963 21.55 25.39 -2.48
C ARG A 963 21.70 26.48 -1.43
N PRO A 964 22.46 26.23 -0.34
CA PRO A 964 22.68 27.26 0.69
C PRO A 964 23.39 28.51 0.17
N TYR A 965 24.04 28.44 -0.99
CA TYR A 965 24.78 29.57 -1.57
C TYR A 965 24.08 30.20 -2.79
N SER A 966 22.86 29.80 -3.12
CA SER A 966 22.14 30.46 -4.23
C SER A 966 21.84 31.91 -3.88
N ALA A 967 21.76 32.76 -4.90
CA ALA A 967 21.47 34.18 -4.70
C ALA A 967 19.96 34.47 -4.53
N TRP A 968 19.21 33.53 -3.98
CA TRP A 968 17.77 33.56 -3.95
C TRP A 968 17.16 34.79 -3.26
N GLU A 969 17.80 35.29 -2.20
CA GLU A 969 17.30 36.49 -1.52
C GLU A 969 17.43 37.75 -2.40
N GLN A 970 18.58 37.88 -3.07
CA GLN A 970 18.81 38.99 -3.97
C GLN A 970 17.89 38.92 -5.19
N GLU A 971 17.69 37.74 -5.73
CA GLU A 971 16.75 37.51 -6.84
C GLU A 971 15.31 37.79 -6.44
N TYR A 972 14.90 37.33 -5.26
CA TYR A 972 13.62 37.71 -4.67
C TYR A 972 13.45 39.24 -4.56
N LEU A 973 14.45 39.95 -4.03
CA LEU A 973 14.44 41.40 -3.91
C LEU A 973 14.38 42.12 -5.27
N LEU A 974 15.02 41.55 -6.29
CA LEU A 974 14.90 42.05 -7.68
C LEU A 974 13.47 41.94 -8.18
N ALA A 975 12.82 40.77 -8.01
CA ALA A 975 11.44 40.55 -8.42
C ALA A 975 10.47 41.54 -7.72
N VAL A 976 10.64 41.74 -6.42
CA VAL A 976 9.89 42.72 -5.64
C VAL A 976 10.14 44.15 -6.19
N GLY A 977 11.41 44.48 -6.47
CA GLY A 977 11.81 45.79 -7.02
C GLY A 977 11.20 46.08 -8.39
N GLU A 978 11.03 45.10 -9.25
CA GLU A 978 10.33 45.20 -10.53
C GLU A 978 8.79 45.20 -10.38
N GLY A 979 8.28 45.00 -9.17
CA GLY A 979 6.87 45.05 -8.82
C GLY A 979 6.08 43.81 -9.16
N ILE A 980 6.72 42.65 -9.16
CA ILE A 980 6.05 41.36 -9.32
C ILE A 980 5.20 41.09 -8.06
N PRO A 981 3.88 40.87 -8.19
CA PRO A 981 2.99 40.81 -7.05
C PRO A 981 3.05 39.50 -6.26
N PHE A 982 3.42 38.38 -6.91
CA PHE A 982 3.47 37.06 -6.28
C PHE A 982 4.71 36.32 -6.71
N ILE A 983 5.43 35.81 -5.71
CA ILE A 983 6.70 35.10 -5.85
C ILE A 983 6.58 33.73 -5.16
N ASN A 984 6.99 32.68 -5.84
CA ASN A 984 7.10 31.34 -5.28
C ASN A 984 8.57 30.97 -5.07
N LEU A 985 8.88 30.34 -3.96
CA LEU A 985 10.22 29.81 -3.64
C LEU A 985 10.26 28.30 -3.89
N TRP A 986 11.07 27.83 -4.81
CA TRP A 986 11.20 26.42 -5.17
C TRP A 986 12.62 25.92 -4.84
N ALA A 987 12.84 24.69 -4.24
CA ALA A 987 11.78 23.81 -3.78
C ALA A 987 11.55 23.99 -2.29
N PHE A 988 10.37 23.67 -1.81
CA PHE A 988 9.98 23.91 -0.42
C PHE A 988 10.86 23.19 0.59
N ASP A 989 11.32 21.96 0.31
CA ASP A 989 12.27 21.24 1.15
C ASP A 989 13.60 22.02 1.31
N HIS A 990 14.13 22.56 0.21
CA HIS A 990 15.31 23.43 0.24
C HIS A 990 15.02 24.77 0.92
N VAL A 991 13.82 25.34 0.74
CA VAL A 991 13.39 26.51 1.48
C VAL A 991 13.38 26.24 2.97
N CYS A 992 12.89 25.08 3.41
CA CYS A 992 12.93 24.66 4.80
C CYS A 992 14.36 24.56 5.35
N LEU A 993 15.31 24.08 4.55
CA LEU A 993 16.68 23.85 4.98
C LEU A 993 17.57 25.09 4.90
N TYR A 994 17.43 25.90 3.84
CA TYR A 994 18.39 26.93 3.48
C TYR A 994 17.80 28.34 3.35
N GLY A 995 16.50 28.46 3.12
CA GLY A 995 15.87 29.71 2.70
C GLY A 995 15.02 30.38 3.76
N LEU A 996 14.93 29.84 4.97
CA LEU A 996 13.95 30.30 5.92
C LEU A 996 14.43 31.34 6.89
N ARG A 997 13.56 32.34 7.06
CA ARG A 997 13.69 33.43 7.99
C ARG A 997 12.69 33.30 9.13
N LEU A 998 12.89 32.32 10.00
CA LEU A 998 12.37 32.45 11.36
C LEU A 998 13.15 33.53 12.10
N GLN A 999 12.52 34.14 13.11
CA GLN A 999 13.25 34.97 14.06
C GLN A 999 14.44 34.18 14.57
N THR A 1000 15.64 34.67 14.29
CA THR A 1000 16.85 33.97 14.67
C THR A 1000 17.06 34.02 16.19
N PRO A 1001 17.50 32.93 16.82
CA PRO A 1001 18.12 33.05 18.14
C PRO A 1001 19.34 34.00 18.07
N ASN A 1002 19.74 34.51 19.22
CA ASN A 1002 20.98 35.31 19.31
C ASN A 1002 22.15 34.45 18.80
N GLN A 1003 22.69 34.83 17.68
CA GLN A 1003 23.83 34.15 17.04
C GLN A 1003 25.07 35.01 17.08
N SER A 1004 26.22 34.39 16.98
CA SER A 1004 27.44 35.16 16.76
C SER A 1004 27.36 35.94 15.44
N PRO A 1005 28.05 37.09 15.33
CA PRO A 1005 28.03 37.88 14.09
C PRO A 1005 28.42 37.11 12.82
N ARG A 1006 29.19 36.01 12.98
CA ARG A 1006 29.66 35.20 11.88
C ARG A 1006 28.59 34.20 11.41
N ALA A 1007 27.81 33.66 12.30
CA ALA A 1007 26.70 32.78 11.98
C ALA A 1007 25.53 33.57 11.32
N GLN A 1008 25.32 34.82 11.71
CA GLN A 1008 24.32 35.69 11.08
C GLN A 1008 24.63 36.03 9.62
N ALA A 1009 25.89 36.01 9.23
CA ALA A 1009 26.31 36.26 7.85
C ALA A 1009 26.10 35.07 6.90
N SER A 1010 25.85 33.87 7.44
CA SER A 1010 25.63 32.64 6.68
C SER A 1010 24.16 32.25 6.54
N ASP A 1011 23.26 32.96 7.19
CA ASP A 1011 21.78 32.74 7.10
C ASP A 1011 21.12 33.47 5.93
#